data_d484a2fd64e9ffa50a86818bf4046801
#
_entry.id   d484a2fd64e9ffa50a86818bf4046801
#
_cell.length_a   1.000
_cell.length_b   1.000
_cell.length_c   1.000
_cell.angle_alpha   90.00
_cell.angle_beta   90.00
_cell.angle_gamma   90.00
#
_symmetry.space_group_name_H-M   'P 1'
#
loop_
_entity.id
_entity.type
_entity.pdbx_description
1 polymer ?
#
loop_
_entity_poly.entity_id
_entity_poly.type
_entity_poly.pdbx_seq_one_letter_code
_entity_poly.pdbx_strand_id
1 'polypeptide(L)'
;MFMHTPGYRFRRAMRLLPVLLSLATCAGVYAQDSLKYRRHDLALTIGRTDSSAVRTSYLNVGLLGGAARLHGFQLNAMTSFAGREMHGVQLSGLSGVAMNMRGVQLSAFSNVSLSPFRGLQLGGVTNISRGVGGGMQLSVLANISSKVMRGAQLGTYNYADTLRGWQIGLANVCMEHPHGVQLGLVNYSRDTVAHKIGLVNINPKTKVDFMFFGGNSSKINAAFRFRNRSTYSIVGAGTHYMGLDEKFSGALYYRLGQYFNLGRRWSISADAGFFHIETFQHNSADKPERLYSLQLRANVDYRLNDNIGLFASAGYGFTRYYEHNRKYRNRAIVEAGLTFAYNRGGQKSRAGDDETEAGVTDSVSIYAFDNPENMKKRPWKAAAEAVGINVLVNCFDRFVLCEDFAKVNLSSIKENFKTGFVWDNDQFSTNLFAHPYHGGLYFNAARSNGLSFWESAPYALGGSLMWELACEIEPPAINDLMATTIGGICIGEVTHRVSNLIYDDRERGMRRFLREFAGALVCPIRAFNRILSGDAWRVRHDYYKYHDYSRIPVDFTVSVGDRYLADEGGLFRGEHNPYVDLWLRYGDAFNGEESKPYDYFTANVTFGLSGNQPLISSVHLLGKLWGVNFYDEEEMTAVFGLFQHFNYYDSEAVKEGTSRVPYRISEAASFGPGLIYRFPKVGNVGRMEQRLFLDAILLGGSLSDYYNVIDRDYNMGSGFSAKAQTVLEFPRFGKFTLNADFYSIYTWVGYEGKDLENTDPLHLNAQGDKSSAALLVINPRLQVYLRKNWSLDLFASYYMRETRYKYHDNVRSETFEVRMGLSYSF
;
A
#
# COMPACT_ATOMS: atom_id res chain seq x y z
N MET A 1 -30.97 -9.41 -35.38
CA MET A 1 -31.18 -10.84 -35.07
C MET A 1 -30.19 -11.20 -33.97
N PHE A 2 -30.72 -11.63 -32.84
CA PHE A 2 -30.05 -11.93 -31.56
C PHE A 2 -29.46 -10.74 -30.76
N MET A 3 -30.32 -10.06 -30.05
CA MET A 3 -30.01 -9.29 -28.84
C MET A 3 -29.72 -10.26 -27.70
N HIS A 4 -28.51 -10.23 -27.16
CA HIS A 4 -28.18 -10.81 -25.85
C HIS A 4 -28.22 -9.72 -24.78
N THR A 5 -29.22 -9.75 -23.94
CA THR A 5 -29.44 -8.83 -22.83
C THR A 5 -28.45 -9.09 -21.70
N PRO A 6 -27.78 -8.05 -21.15
CA PRO A 6 -26.85 -8.17 -20.03
C PRO A 6 -27.49 -8.58 -18.69
N GLY A 7 -28.80 -8.50 -18.57
CA GLY A 7 -29.53 -8.80 -17.35
C GLY A 7 -29.50 -10.25 -16.83
N TYR A 8 -29.03 -11.20 -17.65
CA TYR A 8 -29.06 -12.62 -17.28
C TYR A 8 -27.88 -13.04 -16.39
N ARG A 9 -26.72 -12.39 -16.53
CA ARG A 9 -25.54 -12.71 -15.71
C ARG A 9 -25.60 -12.09 -14.32
N PHE A 10 -26.19 -10.93 -14.17
CA PHE A 10 -26.35 -10.26 -12.87
C PHE A 10 -27.41 -10.98 -11.99
N ARG A 11 -28.47 -11.46 -12.56
CA ARG A 11 -29.46 -12.30 -11.84
C ARG A 11 -28.89 -13.64 -11.37
N ARG A 12 -27.89 -14.19 -12.05
CA ARG A 12 -27.18 -15.41 -11.59
C ARG A 12 -26.22 -15.12 -10.44
N ALA A 13 -25.50 -13.99 -10.47
CA ALA A 13 -24.61 -13.58 -9.36
C ALA A 13 -25.42 -13.25 -8.09
N MET A 14 -26.56 -12.57 -8.23
CA MET A 14 -27.47 -12.31 -7.09
C MET A 14 -28.14 -13.56 -6.53
N ARG A 15 -28.31 -14.63 -7.31
CA ARG A 15 -28.84 -15.91 -6.79
C ARG A 15 -27.77 -16.73 -6.06
N LEU A 16 -26.48 -16.44 -6.23
CA LEU A 16 -25.37 -17.09 -5.52
C LEU A 16 -25.09 -16.42 -4.18
N LEU A 17 -25.44 -15.15 -4.00
CA LEU A 17 -25.22 -14.42 -2.75
C LEU A 17 -25.97 -15.01 -1.54
N PRO A 18 -27.27 -15.39 -1.64
CA PRO A 18 -27.98 -16.09 -0.56
C PRO A 18 -27.42 -17.48 -0.28
N VAL A 19 -26.92 -18.19 -1.31
CA VAL A 19 -26.27 -19.49 -1.16
C VAL A 19 -24.92 -19.37 -0.45
N LEU A 20 -24.15 -18.33 -0.74
CA LEU A 20 -22.89 -18.03 -0.02
C LEU A 20 -23.16 -17.56 1.41
N LEU A 21 -24.20 -16.75 1.64
CA LEU A 21 -24.60 -16.37 3.00
C LEU A 21 -25.19 -17.56 3.80
N SER A 22 -25.98 -18.43 3.17
CA SER A 22 -26.52 -19.63 3.83
C SER A 22 -25.43 -20.65 4.12
N LEU A 23 -24.38 -20.75 3.29
CA LEU A 23 -23.19 -21.59 3.57
C LEU A 23 -22.37 -21.02 4.73
N ALA A 24 -22.27 -19.70 4.87
CA ALA A 24 -21.60 -19.06 6.00
C ALA A 24 -22.38 -19.20 7.33
N THR A 25 -23.70 -19.18 7.28
CA THR A 25 -24.55 -19.40 8.46
C THR A 25 -24.65 -20.88 8.87
N CYS A 26 -24.52 -21.82 7.93
CA CYS A 26 -24.45 -23.26 8.23
C CYS A 26 -23.10 -23.67 8.87
N ALA A 27 -22.02 -22.93 8.67
CA ALA A 27 -20.72 -23.22 9.29
C ALA A 27 -20.70 -22.97 10.81
N GLY A 28 -21.65 -22.19 11.35
CA GLY A 28 -21.74 -21.87 12.78
C GLY A 28 -22.54 -22.86 13.66
N VAL A 29 -23.23 -23.81 13.06
CA VAL A 29 -24.23 -24.63 13.81
C VAL A 29 -23.80 -26.10 14.04
N TYR A 30 -22.72 -26.57 13.42
CA TYR A 30 -22.30 -27.97 13.54
C TYR A 30 -20.92 -28.14 14.20
N ALA A 31 -20.76 -27.61 15.40
CA ALA A 31 -19.56 -27.84 16.22
C ALA A 31 -19.81 -28.85 17.38
N GLN A 32 -20.71 -29.77 17.24
CA GLN A 32 -20.85 -30.92 18.18
C GLN A 32 -21.51 -32.07 17.44
N ASP A 33 -20.73 -33.03 16.97
CA ASP A 33 -20.96 -34.46 17.12
C ASP A 33 -19.85 -35.25 16.41
N SER A 34 -19.25 -36.18 17.17
CA SER A 34 -18.25 -37.12 16.72
C SER A 34 -18.91 -38.22 15.85
N LEU A 35 -18.78 -38.07 14.53
CA LEU A 35 -19.19 -39.12 13.59
C LEU A 35 -18.00 -40.04 13.27
N LYS A 36 -18.11 -41.31 13.63
CA LYS A 36 -17.26 -42.42 13.23
C LYS A 36 -17.44 -42.69 11.74
N TYR A 37 -16.42 -42.47 10.90
CA TYR A 37 -16.47 -42.75 9.46
C TYR A 37 -15.70 -43.99 9.08
N ARG A 38 -16.32 -44.76 8.19
CA ARG A 38 -15.77 -45.96 7.52
C ARG A 38 -14.87 -45.57 6.30
N ARG A 39 -13.98 -46.49 5.97
CA ARG A 39 -12.98 -46.39 4.90
C ARG A 39 -13.61 -46.15 3.53
N HIS A 40 -13.48 -45.02 2.97
CA HIS A 40 -13.36 -44.56 1.57
C HIS A 40 -13.61 -43.04 1.56
N ASP A 41 -12.54 -42.31 1.43
CA ASP A 41 -12.61 -40.87 1.74
C ASP A 41 -12.72 -40.02 0.49
N LEU A 42 -13.94 -39.70 0.09
CA LEU A 42 -14.29 -38.46 -0.60
C LEU A 42 -14.68 -37.47 0.49
N ALA A 43 -13.74 -36.71 1.01
CA ALA A 43 -14.02 -35.77 2.06
C ALA A 43 -14.31 -34.38 1.48
N LEU A 44 -15.59 -34.04 1.40
CA LEU A 44 -16.02 -32.64 1.29
C LEU A 44 -15.91 -32.04 2.71
N THR A 45 -14.79 -31.45 3.06
CA THR A 45 -14.58 -30.89 4.39
C THR A 45 -14.82 -29.39 4.36
N ILE A 46 -15.98 -28.99 4.87
CA ILE A 46 -16.27 -27.63 5.31
C ILE A 46 -16.09 -27.66 6.83
N GLY A 47 -14.94 -27.19 7.34
CA GLY A 47 -14.71 -27.11 8.78
C GLY A 47 -13.38 -27.70 9.27
N ARG A 48 -13.12 -27.48 10.55
CA ARG A 48 -11.91 -27.84 11.30
C ARG A 48 -11.67 -29.35 11.29
N THR A 49 -10.54 -29.81 10.81
CA THR A 49 -10.13 -31.20 10.99
C THR A 49 -9.37 -31.35 12.31
N ASP A 50 -9.86 -32.23 13.15
CA ASP A 50 -9.19 -32.61 14.39
C ASP A 50 -7.82 -33.26 14.07
N SER A 51 -6.74 -32.67 14.58
CA SER A 51 -5.36 -33.07 14.33
C SER A 51 -4.95 -34.39 14.96
N SER A 52 -5.81 -34.96 15.84
CA SER A 52 -5.51 -36.18 16.60
C SER A 52 -5.68 -37.47 15.79
N ALA A 53 -6.41 -37.50 14.69
CA ALA A 53 -6.60 -38.67 13.85
C ALA A 53 -5.70 -38.64 12.63
N VAL A 54 -4.63 -39.44 12.59
CA VAL A 54 -3.71 -39.54 11.43
C VAL A 54 -4.41 -40.30 10.29
N ARG A 55 -5.17 -39.57 9.45
CA ARG A 55 -5.79 -40.11 8.25
C ARG A 55 -5.05 -39.66 6.99
N THR A 56 -4.93 -40.55 6.05
CA THR A 56 -4.41 -40.24 4.70
C THR A 56 -5.58 -39.91 3.80
N SER A 57 -5.58 -38.73 3.19
CA SER A 57 -6.56 -38.29 2.20
C SER A 57 -5.98 -38.44 0.81
N TYR A 58 -6.73 -39.05 -0.10
CA TYR A 58 -6.35 -39.19 -1.51
C TYR A 58 -6.99 -38.12 -2.40
N LEU A 59 -8.17 -37.66 -2.01
CA LEU A 59 -8.88 -36.53 -2.66
C LEU A 59 -9.48 -35.64 -1.56
N ASN A 60 -9.18 -34.34 -1.64
CA ASN A 60 -9.74 -33.33 -0.74
C ASN A 60 -10.23 -32.15 -1.58
N VAL A 61 -11.51 -31.82 -1.52
CA VAL A 61 -12.13 -30.72 -2.28
C VAL A 61 -13.00 -29.91 -1.34
N GLY A 62 -12.85 -28.59 -1.38
CA GLY A 62 -13.62 -27.71 -0.48
C GLY A 62 -13.37 -26.23 -0.71
N LEU A 63 -13.86 -25.42 0.20
CA LEU A 63 -13.59 -24.00 0.28
C LEU A 63 -12.29 -23.74 1.05
N LEU A 64 -12.20 -24.28 2.25
CA LEU A 64 -11.02 -24.35 3.10
C LEU A 64 -10.82 -25.84 3.42
N GLY A 65 -9.73 -26.43 2.99
CA GLY A 65 -9.53 -27.85 3.12
C GLY A 65 -8.24 -28.21 3.84
N GLY A 66 -8.33 -29.03 4.89
CA GLY A 66 -7.20 -29.58 5.61
C GLY A 66 -7.11 -31.10 5.47
N ALA A 67 -5.88 -31.61 5.34
CA ALA A 67 -5.59 -33.03 5.40
C ALA A 67 -4.36 -33.25 6.30
N ALA A 68 -4.41 -34.24 7.22
CA ALA A 68 -3.23 -34.58 8.01
C ALA A 68 -2.11 -35.14 7.09
N ARG A 69 -2.47 -36.08 6.21
CA ARG A 69 -1.59 -36.57 5.13
C ARG A 69 -2.35 -36.54 3.82
N LEU A 70 -1.75 -35.95 2.80
CA LEU A 70 -2.29 -35.94 1.43
C LEU A 70 -1.45 -36.82 0.54
N HIS A 71 -2.05 -37.89 0.00
CA HIS A 71 -1.44 -38.74 -1.01
C HIS A 71 -2.32 -38.75 -2.26
N GLY A 72 -2.28 -37.69 -3.05
CA GLY A 72 -3.11 -37.54 -4.25
C GLY A 72 -3.41 -36.11 -4.63
N PHE A 73 -4.68 -35.73 -4.66
CA PHE A 73 -5.12 -34.45 -5.19
C PHE A 73 -5.93 -33.66 -4.16
N GLN A 74 -5.58 -32.39 -3.99
CA GLN A 74 -6.30 -31.44 -3.14
C GLN A 74 -6.67 -30.20 -3.96
N LEU A 75 -7.95 -29.82 -3.93
CA LEU A 75 -8.48 -28.65 -4.62
C LEU A 75 -9.37 -27.87 -3.66
N ASN A 76 -8.96 -26.67 -3.29
CA ASN A 76 -9.77 -25.80 -2.45
C ASN A 76 -9.87 -24.38 -3.05
N ALA A 77 -11.07 -23.81 -3.00
CA ALA A 77 -11.31 -22.50 -3.58
C ALA A 77 -10.53 -21.37 -2.87
N MET A 78 -10.23 -21.52 -1.58
CA MET A 78 -9.43 -20.57 -0.82
C MET A 78 -8.08 -21.18 -0.42
N THR A 79 -7.99 -21.88 0.67
CA THR A 79 -6.73 -22.37 1.23
C THR A 79 -6.73 -23.89 1.39
N SER A 80 -5.61 -24.51 1.02
CA SER A 80 -5.33 -25.92 1.21
C SER A 80 -4.24 -26.13 2.25
N PHE A 81 -4.44 -27.05 3.18
CA PHE A 81 -3.49 -27.37 4.23
C PHE A 81 -3.18 -28.88 4.27
N ALA A 82 -1.89 -29.24 4.32
CA ALA A 82 -1.41 -30.59 4.53
C ALA A 82 -0.48 -30.62 5.76
N GLY A 83 -1.01 -31.04 6.91
CA GLY A 83 -0.42 -30.85 8.23
C GLY A 83 0.81 -31.69 8.54
N ARG A 84 1.01 -32.86 7.91
CA ARG A 84 2.18 -33.72 8.15
C ARG A 84 2.97 -34.00 6.88
N GLU A 85 2.32 -34.45 5.82
CA GLU A 85 2.99 -34.73 4.55
C GLU A 85 2.03 -34.56 3.36
N MET A 86 2.60 -34.17 2.25
CA MET A 86 1.93 -34.02 0.98
C MET A 86 2.70 -34.75 -0.11
N HIS A 87 2.07 -35.75 -0.71
CA HIS A 87 2.55 -36.43 -1.89
C HIS A 87 1.51 -36.36 -3.01
N GLY A 88 1.73 -35.50 -4.01
CA GLY A 88 0.78 -35.33 -5.12
C GLY A 88 0.63 -33.86 -5.55
N VAL A 89 -0.61 -33.43 -5.77
CA VAL A 89 -0.93 -32.11 -6.31
C VAL A 89 -1.89 -31.37 -5.36
N GLN A 90 -1.51 -30.16 -5.01
CA GLN A 90 -2.33 -29.23 -4.21
C GLN A 90 -2.62 -27.97 -5.03
N LEU A 91 -3.91 -27.77 -5.32
CA LEU A 91 -4.42 -26.58 -6.00
C LEU A 91 -5.23 -25.74 -5.02
N SER A 92 -4.89 -24.46 -4.92
CA SER A 92 -5.54 -23.54 -3.99
C SER A 92 -5.86 -22.24 -4.69
N GLY A 93 -7.07 -21.75 -4.52
CA GLY A 93 -7.47 -20.46 -5.07
C GLY A 93 -6.63 -19.30 -4.48
N LEU A 94 -6.30 -19.38 -3.20
CA LEU A 94 -5.49 -18.36 -2.55
C LEU A 94 -4.12 -18.90 -2.13
N SER A 95 -4.06 -19.87 -1.20
CA SER A 95 -2.79 -20.32 -0.64
C SER A 95 -2.76 -21.81 -0.38
N GLY A 96 -1.59 -22.43 -0.64
CA GLY A 96 -1.30 -23.80 -0.28
C GLY A 96 -0.25 -23.87 0.83
N VAL A 97 -0.52 -24.66 1.88
CA VAL A 97 0.42 -24.90 2.99
C VAL A 97 0.66 -26.39 3.15
N ALA A 98 1.91 -26.80 3.20
CA ALA A 98 2.27 -28.20 3.41
C ALA A 98 3.48 -28.33 4.33
N MET A 99 3.47 -29.35 5.20
CA MET A 99 4.60 -29.65 6.09
C MET A 99 5.77 -30.26 5.31
N ASN A 100 5.60 -31.48 4.81
CA ASN A 100 6.60 -32.21 4.00
C ASN A 100 6.03 -32.40 2.61
N MET A 101 6.52 -31.65 1.65
CA MET A 101 5.97 -31.67 0.29
C MET A 101 6.84 -32.48 -0.67
N ARG A 102 6.17 -33.39 -1.41
CA ARG A 102 6.72 -34.06 -2.59
C ARG A 102 5.66 -34.02 -3.70
N GLY A 103 5.86 -33.16 -4.70
CA GLY A 103 4.87 -32.98 -5.77
C GLY A 103 4.72 -31.54 -6.21
N VAL A 104 3.50 -31.10 -6.44
CA VAL A 104 3.18 -29.81 -7.04
C VAL A 104 2.23 -29.02 -6.15
N GLN A 105 2.60 -27.79 -5.80
CA GLN A 105 1.71 -26.80 -5.20
C GLN A 105 1.46 -25.67 -6.20
N LEU A 106 0.18 -25.35 -6.44
CA LEU A 106 -0.24 -24.21 -7.24
C LEU A 106 -1.24 -23.38 -6.46
N SER A 107 -0.99 -22.08 -6.42
CA SER A 107 -1.92 -21.12 -5.81
C SER A 107 -1.90 -19.79 -6.55
N ALA A 108 -3.02 -19.06 -6.49
CA ALA A 108 -3.06 -17.72 -7.06
C ALA A 108 -2.19 -16.71 -6.28
N PHE A 109 -2.02 -16.90 -4.97
CA PHE A 109 -1.20 -15.99 -4.16
C PHE A 109 0.07 -16.68 -3.65
N SER A 110 -0.02 -17.59 -2.68
CA SER A 110 1.17 -18.05 -1.96
C SER A 110 1.19 -19.54 -1.71
N ASN A 111 2.36 -20.17 -1.91
CA ASN A 111 2.62 -21.52 -1.46
C ASN A 111 3.63 -21.50 -0.32
N VAL A 112 3.37 -22.26 0.73
CA VAL A 112 4.24 -22.39 1.90
C VAL A 112 4.58 -23.85 2.17
N SER A 113 5.87 -24.16 2.30
CA SER A 113 6.35 -25.48 2.75
C SER A 113 7.16 -25.33 4.04
N LEU A 114 6.65 -25.90 5.13
CA LEU A 114 7.26 -25.78 6.47
C LEU A 114 8.49 -26.68 6.65
N SER A 115 8.72 -27.59 5.71
CA SER A 115 9.91 -28.44 5.65
C SER A 115 10.57 -28.34 4.28
N PRO A 116 11.81 -28.82 4.09
CA PRO A 116 12.41 -28.88 2.77
C PRO A 116 11.58 -29.73 1.82
N PHE A 117 11.20 -29.16 0.68
CA PHE A 117 10.35 -29.83 -0.30
C PHE A 117 11.10 -30.38 -1.50
N ARG A 118 10.46 -31.31 -2.26
CA ARG A 118 10.88 -31.79 -3.57
C ARG A 118 9.74 -31.67 -4.56
N GLY A 119 9.96 -30.95 -5.67
CA GLY A 119 8.94 -30.74 -6.70
C GLY A 119 8.81 -29.31 -7.16
N LEU A 120 7.58 -28.85 -7.40
CA LEU A 120 7.28 -27.55 -7.98
C LEU A 120 6.34 -26.74 -7.05
N GLN A 121 6.72 -25.52 -6.76
CA GLN A 121 5.83 -24.50 -6.20
C GLN A 121 5.60 -23.40 -7.24
N LEU A 122 4.35 -23.17 -7.63
CA LEU A 122 3.93 -22.12 -8.52
C LEU A 122 2.92 -21.23 -7.79
N GLY A 123 3.38 -20.09 -7.32
CA GLY A 123 2.57 -19.07 -6.64
C GLY A 123 2.42 -17.84 -7.50
N GLY A 124 1.22 -17.30 -7.61
CA GLY A 124 1.02 -16.05 -8.35
C GLY A 124 1.81 -14.90 -7.73
N VAL A 125 1.91 -14.86 -6.41
CA VAL A 125 2.64 -13.79 -5.68
C VAL A 125 3.93 -14.32 -5.07
N THR A 126 3.87 -15.32 -4.17
CA THR A 126 5.05 -15.80 -3.44
C THR A 126 5.11 -17.32 -3.28
N ASN A 127 6.34 -17.85 -3.19
CA ASN A 127 6.61 -19.18 -2.69
C ASN A 127 7.58 -19.10 -1.52
N ILE A 128 7.25 -19.74 -0.41
CA ILE A 128 8.07 -19.77 0.79
C ILE A 128 8.32 -21.21 1.22
N SER A 129 9.57 -21.53 1.51
CA SER A 129 9.94 -22.84 1.98
C SER A 129 11.05 -22.77 3.03
N ARG A 130 11.07 -23.78 3.90
CA ARG A 130 12.22 -23.99 4.79
C ARG A 130 13.47 -24.44 4.02
N GLY A 131 13.29 -24.99 2.83
CA GLY A 131 14.36 -25.37 1.92
C GLY A 131 13.82 -26.05 0.67
N VAL A 132 14.67 -26.18 -0.35
CA VAL A 132 14.36 -26.92 -1.57
C VAL A 132 15.37 -28.06 -1.69
N GLY A 133 14.89 -29.26 -1.49
CA GLY A 133 15.71 -30.51 -1.60
C GLY A 133 15.96 -30.94 -3.03
N GLY A 134 15.24 -30.37 -4.00
CA GLY A 134 15.33 -30.55 -5.44
C GLY A 134 14.02 -30.17 -6.10
N GLY A 135 14.05 -29.19 -7.00
CA GLY A 135 12.84 -28.65 -7.66
C GLY A 135 12.90 -27.19 -8.00
N MET A 136 11.72 -26.57 -8.16
CA MET A 136 11.60 -25.19 -8.59
C MET A 136 10.57 -24.41 -7.77
N GLN A 137 10.86 -23.13 -7.59
CA GLN A 137 9.92 -22.13 -7.12
C GLN A 137 9.72 -21.08 -8.21
N LEU A 138 8.49 -20.88 -8.68
CA LEU A 138 8.13 -19.87 -9.65
C LEU A 138 7.06 -18.95 -9.04
N SER A 139 7.33 -17.65 -9.05
CA SER A 139 6.37 -16.63 -8.61
C SER A 139 6.62 -15.32 -9.35
N VAL A 140 5.61 -14.51 -9.45
CA VAL A 140 5.78 -13.18 -10.01
C VAL A 140 6.65 -12.32 -9.09
N LEU A 141 6.41 -12.38 -7.78
CA LEU A 141 7.04 -11.47 -6.84
C LEU A 141 8.24 -12.08 -6.12
N ALA A 142 8.04 -13.09 -5.26
CA ALA A 142 9.11 -13.55 -4.40
C ALA A 142 9.15 -15.06 -4.20
N ASN A 143 10.37 -15.64 -4.32
CA ASN A 143 10.67 -17.01 -3.92
C ASN A 143 11.65 -16.99 -2.74
N ILE A 144 11.29 -17.64 -1.65
CA ILE A 144 12.05 -17.61 -0.40
C ILE A 144 12.35 -19.03 0.06
N SER A 145 13.63 -19.33 0.27
CA SER A 145 14.12 -20.56 0.88
C SER A 145 14.96 -20.24 2.11
N SER A 146 14.48 -20.53 3.31
CA SER A 146 15.16 -20.16 4.56
C SER A 146 16.31 -21.09 4.96
N LYS A 147 16.57 -22.13 4.16
CA LYS A 147 17.75 -23.01 4.27
C LYS A 147 18.35 -23.25 2.89
N VAL A 148 18.72 -24.50 2.61
CA VAL A 148 19.38 -24.88 1.34
C VAL A 148 18.39 -24.85 0.19
N MET A 149 18.74 -24.13 -0.86
CA MET A 149 18.06 -24.11 -2.16
C MET A 149 18.84 -24.96 -3.17
N ARG A 150 18.28 -26.14 -3.53
CA ARG A 150 18.81 -27.02 -4.60
C ARG A 150 17.81 -27.04 -5.74
N GLY A 151 18.14 -26.44 -6.87
CA GLY A 151 17.23 -26.32 -8.02
C GLY A 151 17.15 -24.89 -8.53
N ALA A 152 15.94 -24.36 -8.84
CA ALA A 152 15.80 -23.03 -9.40
C ALA A 152 14.72 -22.19 -8.71
N GLN A 153 15.00 -20.90 -8.55
CA GLN A 153 14.04 -19.85 -8.17
C GLN A 153 13.89 -18.88 -9.33
N LEU A 154 12.67 -18.65 -9.78
CA LEU A 154 12.32 -17.72 -10.83
C LEU A 154 11.29 -16.74 -10.31
N GLY A 155 11.64 -15.44 -10.22
CA GLY A 155 10.74 -14.40 -9.72
C GLY A 155 11.42 -13.04 -9.62
N THR A 156 10.68 -12.00 -9.36
CA THR A 156 11.24 -10.65 -9.20
C THR A 156 12.29 -10.60 -8.10
N TYR A 157 11.98 -11.20 -6.94
CA TYR A 157 12.88 -11.32 -5.81
C TYR A 157 13.10 -12.78 -5.43
N ASN A 158 14.35 -13.21 -5.30
CA ASN A 158 14.72 -14.56 -4.88
C ASN A 158 15.65 -14.50 -3.67
N TYR A 159 15.31 -15.25 -2.63
CA TYR A 159 16.10 -15.39 -1.41
C TYR A 159 16.41 -16.84 -1.09
N ALA A 160 17.67 -17.14 -0.76
CA ALA A 160 18.08 -18.41 -0.20
C ALA A 160 19.12 -18.21 0.90
N ASP A 161 19.03 -18.98 1.99
CA ASP A 161 20.10 -18.96 3.00
C ASP A 161 21.38 -19.59 2.41
N THR A 162 21.27 -20.79 1.86
CA THR A 162 22.37 -21.44 1.14
C THR A 162 21.92 -21.78 -0.28
N LEU A 163 22.59 -21.22 -1.29
CA LEU A 163 22.28 -21.46 -2.70
C LEU A 163 23.18 -22.54 -3.30
N ARG A 164 22.56 -23.62 -3.76
CA ARG A 164 23.19 -24.71 -4.54
C ARG A 164 22.50 -24.92 -5.88
N GLY A 165 22.01 -23.87 -6.49
CA GLY A 165 21.24 -23.92 -7.73
C GLY A 165 21.21 -22.57 -8.41
N TRP A 166 20.07 -22.20 -8.98
CA TRP A 166 19.90 -20.99 -9.77
C TRP A 166 18.90 -20.03 -9.13
N GLN A 167 19.24 -18.75 -9.08
CA GLN A 167 18.30 -17.66 -8.82
C GLN A 167 18.26 -16.75 -10.05
N ILE A 168 17.08 -16.59 -10.64
CA ILE A 168 16.85 -15.77 -11.83
C ILE A 168 15.75 -14.76 -11.49
N GLY A 169 16.08 -13.46 -11.51
CA GLY A 169 15.13 -12.41 -11.14
C GLY A 169 15.74 -11.02 -11.17
N LEU A 170 14.95 -10.01 -10.79
CA LEU A 170 15.48 -8.64 -10.69
C LEU A 170 16.44 -8.52 -9.51
N ALA A 171 16.08 -9.08 -8.36
CA ALA A 171 16.92 -9.08 -7.17
C ALA A 171 17.10 -10.50 -6.62
N ASN A 172 18.35 -10.93 -6.48
CA ASN A 172 18.73 -12.23 -5.95
C ASN A 172 19.59 -12.05 -4.70
N VAL A 173 19.23 -12.73 -3.64
CA VAL A 173 19.90 -12.65 -2.34
C VAL A 173 20.21 -14.04 -1.82
N CYS A 174 21.45 -14.28 -1.39
CA CYS A 174 21.80 -15.46 -0.63
C CYS A 174 22.82 -15.17 0.47
N MET A 175 22.82 -15.97 1.51
CA MET A 175 23.80 -15.84 2.59
C MET A 175 25.05 -16.64 2.29
N GLU A 176 24.91 -17.90 1.92
CA GLU A 176 26.00 -18.79 1.52
C GLU A 176 25.81 -19.28 0.11
N HIS A 177 26.90 -19.42 -0.64
CA HIS A 177 26.83 -19.71 -2.06
C HIS A 177 27.91 -20.73 -2.53
N PRO A 178 27.90 -21.95 -2.00
CA PRO A 178 28.97 -22.89 -2.30
C PRO A 178 29.03 -23.34 -3.76
N HIS A 179 27.93 -23.42 -4.50
CA HIS A 179 27.86 -23.93 -5.89
C HIS A 179 26.66 -23.43 -6.69
N GLY A 180 26.21 -22.18 -6.51
CA GLY A 180 25.03 -21.68 -7.21
C GLY A 180 25.33 -20.54 -8.20
N VAL A 181 24.32 -20.06 -8.90
CA VAL A 181 24.39 -18.96 -9.86
C VAL A 181 23.25 -17.98 -9.60
N GLN A 182 23.58 -16.69 -9.54
CA GLN A 182 22.61 -15.61 -9.49
C GLN A 182 22.62 -14.84 -10.81
N LEU A 183 21.46 -14.73 -11.47
CA LEU A 183 21.27 -13.97 -12.70
C LEU A 183 20.17 -12.91 -12.45
N GLY A 184 20.55 -11.63 -12.44
CA GLY A 184 19.56 -10.56 -12.16
C GLY A 184 20.16 -9.16 -12.19
N LEU A 185 19.30 -8.14 -12.04
CA LEU A 185 19.81 -6.76 -12.01
C LEU A 185 20.65 -6.53 -10.75
N VAL A 186 20.18 -6.98 -9.59
CA VAL A 186 20.88 -6.85 -8.32
C VAL A 186 21.11 -8.23 -7.72
N ASN A 187 22.36 -8.59 -7.47
CA ASN A 187 22.75 -9.85 -6.86
C ASN A 187 23.54 -9.60 -5.59
N TYR A 188 23.08 -10.11 -4.48
CA TYR A 188 23.75 -10.06 -3.19
C TYR A 188 24.10 -11.45 -2.70
N SER A 189 25.34 -11.68 -2.26
CA SER A 189 25.67 -12.85 -1.44
C SER A 189 26.61 -12.44 -0.32
N ARG A 190 26.43 -13.06 0.86
CA ARG A 190 27.29 -12.80 2.00
C ARG A 190 28.70 -13.36 1.80
N ASP A 191 28.84 -14.42 1.07
CA ASP A 191 30.14 -14.96 0.71
C ASP A 191 30.75 -14.26 -0.55
N THR A 192 32.05 -14.39 -0.73
CA THR A 192 32.80 -13.73 -1.81
C THR A 192 33.00 -14.61 -3.04
N VAL A 193 32.55 -15.86 -3.03
CA VAL A 193 32.83 -16.89 -4.06
C VAL A 193 31.73 -17.05 -5.09
N ALA A 194 30.62 -16.38 -4.91
CA ALA A 194 29.43 -16.53 -5.72
C ALA A 194 29.59 -16.16 -7.20
N HIS A 195 29.07 -16.99 -8.10
CA HIS A 195 28.87 -16.64 -9.51
C HIS A 195 27.65 -15.72 -9.68
N LYS A 196 27.90 -14.44 -9.90
CA LYS A 196 26.87 -13.40 -10.03
C LYS A 196 26.97 -12.74 -11.41
N ILE A 197 25.86 -12.74 -12.12
CA ILE A 197 25.74 -12.09 -13.44
C ILE A 197 24.61 -11.05 -13.33
N GLY A 198 24.96 -9.76 -13.39
CA GLY A 198 23.97 -8.71 -13.25
C GLY A 198 24.57 -7.30 -13.18
N LEU A 199 23.72 -6.30 -13.16
CA LEU A 199 24.14 -4.89 -13.16
C LEU A 199 24.87 -4.51 -11.86
N VAL A 200 24.36 -4.94 -10.72
CA VAL A 200 24.93 -4.65 -9.41
C VAL A 200 25.16 -5.94 -8.65
N ASN A 201 26.42 -6.29 -8.44
CA ASN A 201 26.82 -7.48 -7.70
C ASN A 201 27.48 -7.08 -6.39
N ILE A 202 26.88 -7.41 -5.26
CA ILE A 202 27.27 -6.96 -3.92
C ILE A 202 27.64 -8.15 -3.03
N ASN A 203 28.64 -7.97 -2.16
CA ASN A 203 28.97 -8.83 -1.03
C ASN A 203 29.49 -7.95 0.14
N PRO A 204 29.68 -8.46 1.35
CA PRO A 204 30.13 -7.66 2.50
C PRO A 204 31.49 -6.98 2.31
N LYS A 205 32.31 -7.45 1.36
CA LYS A 205 33.61 -6.87 1.02
C LYS A 205 33.52 -5.90 -0.16
N THR A 206 32.34 -5.72 -0.75
CA THR A 206 32.12 -4.72 -1.80
C THR A 206 32.33 -3.33 -1.22
N LYS A 207 33.25 -2.61 -1.79
CA LYS A 207 33.50 -1.20 -1.46
C LYS A 207 32.58 -0.36 -2.32
N VAL A 208 31.84 0.52 -1.69
CA VAL A 208 30.97 1.46 -2.37
C VAL A 208 31.61 2.84 -2.32
N ASP A 209 31.81 3.44 -3.50
CA ASP A 209 32.27 4.81 -3.60
C ASP A 209 31.17 5.66 -4.23
N PHE A 210 30.91 6.82 -3.69
CA PHE A 210 30.18 7.88 -4.37
C PHE A 210 31.16 8.66 -5.22
N MET A 211 30.83 8.89 -6.51
CA MET A 211 31.65 9.59 -7.48
C MET A 211 30.96 10.88 -7.89
N PHE A 212 31.69 11.97 -7.89
CA PHE A 212 31.27 13.25 -8.44
C PHE A 212 32.32 13.76 -9.42
N PHE A 213 31.95 13.95 -10.68
CA PHE A 213 32.92 14.24 -11.73
C PHE A 213 32.33 15.01 -12.90
N GLY A 214 33.22 15.56 -13.72
CA GLY A 214 32.88 16.24 -14.95
C GLY A 214 33.94 16.09 -16.00
N GLY A 215 33.59 16.45 -17.20
CA GLY A 215 34.51 16.39 -18.35
C GLY A 215 33.86 16.86 -19.64
N ASN A 216 34.44 16.42 -20.74
CA ASN A 216 33.96 16.80 -22.05
C ASN A 216 32.80 15.95 -22.58
N SER A 217 32.47 14.80 -21.92
CA SER A 217 31.34 13.98 -22.29
C SER A 217 30.06 14.44 -21.60
N SER A 218 30.15 14.79 -20.32
CA SER A 218 29.07 15.34 -19.50
C SER A 218 29.68 16.30 -18.49
N LYS A 219 29.10 17.49 -18.31
CA LYS A 219 29.66 18.53 -17.43
C LYS A 219 29.58 18.18 -15.97
N ILE A 220 28.48 17.58 -15.55
CA ILE A 220 28.24 17.18 -14.15
C ILE A 220 27.75 15.75 -14.13
N ASN A 221 28.39 14.92 -13.33
CA ASN A 221 28.00 13.52 -13.10
C ASN A 221 28.03 13.19 -11.63
N ALA A 222 27.06 12.38 -11.22
CA ALA A 222 27.03 11.73 -9.92
C ALA A 222 26.81 10.22 -10.12
N ALA A 223 27.57 9.40 -9.43
CA ALA A 223 27.48 7.95 -9.60
C ALA A 223 27.83 7.18 -8.32
N PHE A 224 27.33 5.96 -8.24
CA PHE A 224 27.78 4.96 -7.27
C PHE A 224 28.62 3.91 -7.96
N ARG A 225 29.81 3.64 -7.42
CA ARG A 225 30.71 2.61 -7.88
C ARG A 225 30.80 1.48 -6.86
N PHE A 226 30.43 0.28 -7.28
CA PHE A 226 30.48 -0.93 -6.47
C PHE A 226 31.70 -1.74 -6.84
N ARG A 227 32.72 -1.74 -6.00
CA ARG A 227 33.98 -2.47 -6.24
C ARG A 227 34.00 -3.81 -5.51
N ASN A 228 34.14 -4.86 -6.27
CA ASN A 228 34.38 -6.23 -5.80
C ASN A 228 35.87 -6.55 -5.84
N ARG A 229 36.25 -7.83 -5.80
CA ARG A 229 37.65 -8.27 -5.69
C ARG A 229 38.57 -7.72 -6.81
N SER A 230 38.11 -7.72 -8.05
CA SER A 230 38.84 -7.23 -9.22
C SER A 230 37.95 -6.47 -10.20
N THR A 231 36.64 -6.58 -10.09
CA THR A 231 35.66 -5.95 -10.96
C THR A 231 34.90 -4.85 -10.25
N TYR A 232 34.36 -3.94 -11.02
CA TYR A 232 33.43 -2.93 -10.49
C TYR A 232 32.28 -2.65 -11.47
N SER A 233 31.19 -2.18 -10.94
CA SER A 233 30.10 -1.58 -11.71
C SER A 233 29.84 -0.16 -11.23
N ILE A 234 29.44 0.72 -12.16
CA ILE A 234 29.07 2.10 -11.90
C ILE A 234 27.66 2.31 -12.43
N VAL A 235 26.81 2.87 -11.59
CA VAL A 235 25.48 3.38 -11.96
C VAL A 235 25.47 4.85 -11.66
N GLY A 236 25.10 5.67 -12.63
CA GLY A 236 25.14 7.11 -12.44
C GLY A 236 24.24 7.89 -13.40
N ALA A 237 24.15 9.17 -13.09
CA ALA A 237 23.45 10.16 -13.88
C ALA A 237 24.37 11.35 -14.17
N GLY A 238 24.16 11.99 -15.30
CA GLY A 238 24.92 13.17 -15.72
C GLY A 238 24.03 14.19 -16.42
N THR A 239 24.53 15.41 -16.53
CA THR A 239 23.80 16.51 -17.19
C THR A 239 24.73 17.32 -18.11
N HIS A 240 24.15 18.06 -19.05
CA HIS A 240 24.82 18.78 -20.11
C HIS A 240 25.77 17.89 -20.94
N TYR A 241 25.15 16.94 -21.62
CA TYR A 241 25.86 15.90 -22.36
C TYR A 241 26.53 16.47 -23.63
N MET A 242 27.55 15.75 -24.08
CA MET A 242 28.42 16.03 -25.21
C MET A 242 27.68 16.57 -26.46
N GLY A 243 27.96 17.79 -26.84
CA GLY A 243 27.41 18.43 -28.06
C GLY A 243 25.99 18.92 -27.93
N LEU A 244 25.41 18.81 -26.74
CA LEU A 244 24.08 19.31 -26.39
C LEU A 244 24.16 20.48 -25.40
N ASP A 245 25.24 21.24 -25.44
CA ASP A 245 25.55 22.30 -24.47
C ASP A 245 24.53 23.44 -24.42
N GLU A 246 23.83 23.69 -25.54
CA GLU A 246 22.72 24.67 -25.60
C GLU A 246 21.37 24.11 -25.17
N LYS A 247 21.27 22.78 -25.05
CA LYS A 247 20.05 22.08 -24.64
C LYS A 247 20.30 21.42 -23.31
N PHE A 248 19.41 21.69 -22.33
CA PHE A 248 19.46 20.94 -21.07
C PHE A 248 19.22 19.46 -21.37
N SER A 249 20.17 18.61 -21.00
CA SER A 249 20.15 17.18 -21.28
C SER A 249 20.54 16.39 -20.06
N GLY A 250 19.94 15.22 -19.91
CA GLY A 250 20.24 14.24 -18.86
C GLY A 250 20.79 12.96 -19.48
N ALA A 251 21.63 12.26 -18.76
CA ALA A 251 22.10 10.93 -19.10
C ALA A 251 22.01 10.00 -17.90
N LEU A 252 21.45 8.82 -18.10
CA LEU A 252 21.54 7.70 -17.18
C LEU A 252 22.53 6.70 -17.76
N TYR A 253 23.42 6.19 -16.94
CA TYR A 253 24.44 5.28 -17.45
C TYR A 253 24.79 4.15 -16.49
N TYR A 254 25.22 3.07 -17.11
CA TYR A 254 25.80 1.92 -16.47
C TYR A 254 27.17 1.60 -17.09
N ARG A 255 28.19 1.37 -16.24
CA ARG A 255 29.54 1.02 -16.65
C ARG A 255 29.98 -0.24 -15.91
N LEU A 256 30.64 -1.15 -16.62
CA LEU A 256 31.21 -2.37 -16.06
C LEU A 256 32.72 -2.41 -16.38
N GLY A 257 33.53 -2.65 -15.38
CA GLY A 257 34.96 -2.63 -15.55
C GLY A 257 35.72 -3.57 -14.62
N GLN A 258 37.01 -3.61 -14.89
CA GLN A 258 37.99 -4.34 -14.12
C GLN A 258 39.10 -3.38 -13.67
N TYR A 259 39.55 -3.51 -12.42
CA TYR A 259 40.62 -2.69 -11.87
C TYR A 259 41.78 -3.52 -11.35
N PHE A 260 42.97 -2.89 -11.34
CA PHE A 260 44.23 -3.44 -10.85
C PHE A 260 44.84 -2.44 -9.87
N ASN A 261 45.18 -2.89 -8.68
CA ASN A 261 45.88 -2.03 -7.72
C ASN A 261 47.39 -2.02 -8.01
N LEU A 262 47.93 -0.86 -8.20
CA LEU A 262 49.38 -0.66 -8.42
C LEU A 262 50.11 -0.31 -7.12
N GLY A 263 49.47 -0.50 -5.99
CA GLY A 263 49.99 -0.20 -4.68
C GLY A 263 48.91 0.21 -3.68
N ARG A 264 49.30 0.88 -2.59
CA ARG A 264 48.35 1.30 -1.55
C ARG A 264 47.46 2.48 -1.99
N ARG A 265 47.94 3.34 -2.88
CA ARG A 265 47.26 4.61 -3.26
C ARG A 265 46.82 4.65 -4.71
N TRP A 266 47.43 3.91 -5.60
CA TRP A 266 47.17 3.95 -7.05
C TRP A 266 46.41 2.69 -7.50
N SER A 267 45.43 2.91 -8.38
CA SER A 267 44.80 1.82 -9.14
C SER A 267 44.48 2.28 -10.56
N ILE A 268 44.62 1.37 -11.51
CA ILE A 268 44.22 1.54 -12.90
C ILE A 268 43.02 0.65 -13.19
N SER A 269 42.14 1.09 -14.07
CA SER A 269 40.99 0.30 -14.49
C SER A 269 40.55 0.59 -15.90
N ALA A 270 39.86 -0.34 -16.50
CA ALA A 270 39.19 -0.15 -17.79
C ALA A 270 37.73 -0.56 -17.66
N ASP A 271 36.84 0.17 -18.32
CA ASP A 271 35.43 -0.13 -18.35
C ASP A 271 34.77 0.15 -19.70
N ALA A 272 33.65 -0.58 -19.91
CA ALA A 272 32.69 -0.34 -20.97
C ALA A 272 31.39 0.18 -20.35
N GLY A 273 30.80 1.20 -20.97
CA GLY A 273 29.57 1.81 -20.48
C GLY A 273 28.53 2.01 -21.55
N PHE A 274 27.28 1.87 -21.13
CA PHE A 274 26.09 2.25 -21.90
C PHE A 274 25.47 3.49 -21.25
N PHE A 275 25.16 4.48 -22.07
CA PHE A 275 24.59 5.77 -21.67
C PHE A 275 23.29 5.98 -22.44
N HIS A 276 22.21 6.17 -21.72
CA HIS A 276 20.95 6.68 -22.25
C HIS A 276 20.93 8.18 -22.05
N ILE A 277 20.67 8.94 -23.10
CA ILE A 277 20.74 10.39 -23.10
C ILE A 277 19.41 10.94 -23.60
N GLU A 278 18.84 11.90 -22.88
CA GLU A 278 17.60 12.57 -23.23
C GLU A 278 17.76 14.08 -23.12
N THR A 279 17.22 14.83 -24.09
CA THR A 279 17.19 16.29 -24.06
C THR A 279 15.86 16.74 -23.46
N PHE A 280 15.91 17.59 -22.45
CA PHE A 280 14.72 18.19 -21.85
C PHE A 280 14.49 19.56 -22.52
N GLN A 281 13.58 19.61 -23.51
CA GLN A 281 13.23 20.87 -24.15
C GLN A 281 12.01 21.50 -23.49
N HIS A 282 12.07 22.80 -23.25
CA HIS A 282 10.98 23.57 -22.61
C HIS A 282 9.86 23.97 -23.57
N ASN A 283 9.97 23.73 -24.87
CA ASN A 283 8.96 24.07 -25.88
C ASN A 283 8.25 22.81 -26.34
N SER A 284 6.96 22.78 -26.12
CA SER A 284 6.02 21.65 -26.28
C SER A 284 5.77 21.14 -27.71
N ALA A 285 6.43 21.65 -28.72
CA ALA A 285 6.18 21.25 -30.12
C ALA A 285 7.15 20.19 -30.66
N ASP A 286 8.34 20.04 -30.09
CA ASP A 286 9.33 19.09 -30.58
C ASP A 286 9.54 17.94 -29.58
N LYS A 287 9.45 16.70 -30.08
CA LYS A 287 9.77 15.50 -29.29
C LYS A 287 11.20 15.60 -28.77
N PRO A 288 11.47 15.22 -27.49
CA PRO A 288 12.83 15.21 -26.95
C PRO A 288 13.71 14.27 -27.77
N GLU A 289 14.91 14.75 -28.12
CA GLU A 289 15.88 13.91 -28.82
C GLU A 289 16.43 12.84 -27.85
N ARG A 290 16.30 11.58 -28.24
CA ARG A 290 16.80 10.42 -27.50
C ARG A 290 18.02 9.83 -28.18
N LEU A 291 19.11 9.72 -27.43
CA LEU A 291 20.35 9.16 -27.91
C LEU A 291 20.86 8.06 -26.96
N TYR A 292 21.65 7.17 -27.51
CA TYR A 292 22.45 6.24 -26.71
C TYR A 292 23.92 6.34 -27.06
N SER A 293 24.79 6.06 -26.10
CA SER A 293 26.23 6.07 -26.32
C SER A 293 26.86 4.82 -25.72
N LEU A 294 27.67 4.15 -26.52
CA LEU A 294 28.56 3.10 -26.06
C LEU A 294 29.96 3.70 -25.86
N GLN A 295 30.52 3.54 -24.70
CA GLN A 295 31.79 4.17 -24.33
C GLN A 295 32.76 3.16 -23.72
N LEU A 296 34.03 3.28 -24.12
CA LEU A 296 35.16 2.53 -23.56
C LEU A 296 36.09 3.54 -22.86
N ARG A 297 36.51 3.21 -21.66
CA ARG A 297 37.34 4.09 -20.83
C ARG A 297 38.47 3.34 -20.14
N ALA A 298 39.62 4.02 -20.02
CA ALA A 298 40.66 3.69 -19.08
C ALA A 298 40.67 4.74 -17.97
N ASN A 299 40.80 4.33 -16.72
CA ASN A 299 40.76 5.22 -15.59
C ASN A 299 41.97 5.02 -14.68
N VAL A 300 42.37 6.09 -14.03
CA VAL A 300 43.38 6.09 -12.99
C VAL A 300 42.79 6.68 -11.74
N ASP A 301 42.86 5.96 -10.66
CA ASP A 301 42.38 6.38 -9.33
C ASP A 301 43.58 6.61 -8.40
N TYR A 302 43.55 7.72 -7.68
CA TYR A 302 44.50 8.03 -6.61
C TYR A 302 43.82 8.27 -5.29
N ARG A 303 44.14 7.51 -4.26
CA ARG A 303 43.56 7.62 -2.92
C ARG A 303 44.34 8.68 -2.12
N LEU A 304 43.66 9.78 -1.79
CA LEU A 304 44.18 10.83 -0.91
C LEU A 304 44.23 10.34 0.55
N ASN A 305 43.15 9.80 1.03
CA ASN A 305 43.00 9.19 2.34
C ASN A 305 42.01 8.01 2.28
N ASP A 306 41.61 7.44 3.41
CA ASP A 306 40.70 6.28 3.46
C ASP A 306 39.28 6.57 2.96
N ASN A 307 38.88 7.85 2.92
CA ASN A 307 37.53 8.27 2.56
C ASN A 307 37.47 9.02 1.24
N ILE A 308 38.57 9.64 0.79
CA ILE A 308 38.54 10.52 -0.38
C ILE A 308 39.63 10.09 -1.40
N GLY A 309 39.25 10.04 -2.63
CA GLY A 309 40.15 9.78 -3.75
C GLY A 309 39.89 10.74 -4.92
N LEU A 310 40.86 10.81 -5.81
CA LEU A 310 40.75 11.46 -7.10
C LEU A 310 40.71 10.39 -8.17
N PHE A 311 40.01 10.67 -9.28
CA PHE A 311 40.13 9.84 -10.44
C PHE A 311 40.20 10.68 -11.72
N ALA A 312 40.85 10.14 -12.74
CA ALA A 312 40.85 10.65 -14.08
C ALA A 312 40.53 9.53 -15.06
N SER A 313 39.80 9.86 -16.11
CA SER A 313 39.32 8.91 -17.10
C SER A 313 39.60 9.43 -18.51
N ALA A 314 40.11 8.57 -19.38
CA ALA A 314 40.25 8.83 -20.80
C ALA A 314 39.62 7.68 -21.59
N GLY A 315 38.93 8.01 -22.68
CA GLY A 315 38.22 7.00 -23.45
C GLY A 315 37.70 7.47 -24.78
N TYR A 316 36.83 6.66 -25.36
CA TYR A 316 36.19 6.95 -26.62
C TYR A 316 34.73 6.54 -26.62
N GLY A 317 33.83 7.40 -27.13
CA GLY A 317 32.41 7.20 -27.15
C GLY A 317 31.81 7.23 -28.55
N PHE A 318 30.88 6.28 -28.79
CA PHE A 318 30.07 6.16 -30.01
C PHE A 318 28.64 6.52 -29.67
N THR A 319 28.15 7.69 -30.11
CA THR A 319 26.79 8.16 -29.80
C THR A 319 25.91 8.14 -31.05
N ARG A 320 24.69 7.60 -30.90
CA ARG A 320 23.71 7.45 -31.97
C ARG A 320 22.30 7.82 -31.49
N TYR A 321 21.40 8.14 -32.43
CA TYR A 321 19.97 8.35 -32.21
C TYR A 321 19.24 7.00 -32.09
N TYR A 322 18.30 6.88 -31.19
CA TYR A 322 17.47 5.67 -31.06
C TYR A 322 16.57 5.47 -32.29
N GLU A 323 15.93 6.54 -32.78
CA GLU A 323 14.87 6.44 -33.80
C GLU A 323 15.37 5.94 -35.16
N HIS A 324 16.63 6.25 -35.54
CA HIS A 324 17.13 5.94 -36.87
C HIS A 324 18.46 5.22 -36.88
N ASN A 325 19.00 4.83 -35.71
CA ASN A 325 20.33 4.27 -35.55
C ASN A 325 21.45 5.15 -36.26
N ARG A 326 21.09 6.41 -36.50
CA ARG A 326 21.93 7.36 -37.21
C ARG A 326 23.05 7.83 -36.27
N LYS A 327 24.25 7.95 -36.82
CA LYS A 327 25.42 8.46 -36.08
C LYS A 327 25.15 9.90 -35.67
N TYR A 328 25.25 10.17 -34.35
CA TYR A 328 25.25 11.53 -33.85
C TYR A 328 26.68 12.06 -33.81
N ARG A 329 27.52 11.52 -32.94
CA ARG A 329 28.92 11.97 -32.79
C ARG A 329 29.78 10.87 -32.17
N ASN A 330 31.01 10.73 -32.65
CA ASN A 330 32.05 9.96 -31.99
C ASN A 330 33.04 10.93 -31.40
N ARG A 331 33.51 10.75 -30.17
CA ARG A 331 34.41 11.68 -29.51
C ARG A 331 35.32 10.97 -28.51
N ALA A 332 36.56 11.53 -28.41
CA ALA A 332 37.41 11.22 -27.26
C ALA A 332 36.80 11.79 -25.99
N ILE A 333 36.88 11.03 -24.91
CA ILE A 333 36.32 11.35 -23.60
C ILE A 333 37.48 11.62 -22.66
N VAL A 334 37.39 12.71 -21.90
CA VAL A 334 38.30 13.03 -20.81
C VAL A 334 37.48 13.56 -19.66
N GLU A 335 37.56 12.89 -18.51
CA GLU A 335 36.81 13.22 -17.30
C GLU A 335 37.74 13.15 -16.08
N ALA A 336 37.42 13.94 -15.07
CA ALA A 336 38.12 13.90 -13.77
C ALA A 336 37.15 14.24 -12.64
N GLY A 337 37.43 13.76 -11.45
CA GLY A 337 36.58 14.01 -10.31
C GLY A 337 37.06 13.42 -9.01
N LEU A 338 36.13 13.44 -8.06
CA LEU A 338 36.29 12.98 -6.68
C LEU A 338 35.55 11.67 -6.46
N THR A 339 36.12 10.85 -5.61
CA THR A 339 35.47 9.64 -5.08
C THR A 339 35.42 9.69 -3.56
N PHE A 340 34.28 9.38 -3.01
CA PHE A 340 34.06 9.34 -1.56
C PHE A 340 33.72 7.91 -1.17
N ALA A 341 34.61 7.27 -0.39
CA ALA A 341 34.40 5.90 0.04
C ALA A 341 33.35 5.84 1.16
N TYR A 342 32.30 5.04 0.94
CA TYR A 342 31.34 4.71 1.99
C TYR A 342 31.94 3.61 2.90
N ASN A 343 32.55 4.02 4.00
CA ASN A 343 33.04 3.12 5.03
C ASN A 343 31.84 2.74 5.92
N ARG A 344 31.35 1.51 5.81
CA ARG A 344 30.55 0.89 6.85
C ARG A 344 31.42 0.84 8.11
N GLY A 345 31.24 1.80 9.03
CA GLY A 345 31.88 1.75 10.36
C GLY A 345 31.67 0.36 10.94
N GLY A 346 32.75 -0.30 11.33
CA GLY A 346 32.71 -1.68 11.81
C GLY A 346 31.74 -1.80 12.97
N GLN A 347 30.55 -2.32 12.68
CA GLN A 347 29.67 -2.84 13.71
C GLN A 347 30.39 -4.05 14.31
N LYS A 348 31.01 -3.84 15.47
CA LYS A 348 31.27 -4.93 16.40
C LYS A 348 29.93 -5.62 16.60
N SER A 349 29.82 -6.86 16.17
CA SER A 349 28.71 -7.73 16.51
C SER A 349 28.58 -7.73 18.04
N ARG A 350 27.61 -7.02 18.58
CA ARG A 350 27.07 -7.35 19.88
C ARG A 350 26.32 -8.66 19.70
N ALA A 351 27.06 -9.74 19.95
CA ALA A 351 26.44 -11.00 20.34
C ALA A 351 25.79 -10.75 21.71
N GLY A 352 24.53 -11.11 21.83
CA GLY A 352 23.82 -11.14 23.10
C GLY A 352 22.98 -9.88 23.37
N ASP A 353 21.84 -9.79 22.74
CA ASP A 353 20.64 -9.36 23.43
C ASP A 353 19.70 -10.58 23.39
N ASP A 354 19.81 -11.40 24.43
CA ASP A 354 18.77 -12.32 24.84
C ASP A 354 17.50 -11.49 24.98
N GLU A 355 16.48 -11.84 24.19
CA GLU A 355 15.11 -11.49 24.50
C GLU A 355 14.82 -12.12 25.88
N THR A 356 14.97 -11.36 26.92
CA THR A 356 14.36 -11.65 28.20
C THR A 356 12.86 -11.63 27.93
N GLU A 357 12.27 -12.82 27.86
CA GLU A 357 10.85 -13.03 28.05
C GLU A 357 10.46 -12.26 29.31
N ALA A 358 9.79 -11.12 29.13
CA ALA A 358 9.12 -10.45 30.21
C ALA A 358 8.04 -11.41 30.72
N GLY A 359 8.22 -11.89 31.93
CA GLY A 359 7.32 -12.79 32.59
C GLY A 359 5.88 -12.30 32.48
N VAL A 360 5.01 -13.21 32.19
CA VAL A 360 3.55 -13.07 32.23
C VAL A 360 3.16 -12.59 33.63
N THR A 361 3.03 -11.28 33.76
CA THR A 361 2.30 -10.66 34.87
C THR A 361 0.89 -10.47 34.37
N ASP A 362 -0.09 -10.91 35.15
CA ASP A 362 -1.55 -10.86 34.98
C ASP A 362 -1.98 -9.85 33.91
N SER A 363 -2.34 -10.35 32.76
CA SER A 363 -2.80 -9.55 31.61
C SER A 363 -4.22 -9.05 31.89
N VAL A 364 -4.32 -7.90 32.53
CA VAL A 364 -5.52 -7.08 32.34
C VAL A 364 -5.57 -6.76 30.84
N SER A 365 -6.64 -7.24 30.18
CA SER A 365 -6.83 -7.04 28.74
C SER A 365 -6.55 -5.60 28.38
N ILE A 366 -5.65 -5.38 27.43
CA ILE A 366 -5.27 -4.06 26.91
C ILE A 366 -6.49 -3.24 26.48
N TYR A 367 -7.57 -3.92 26.12
CA TYR A 367 -8.83 -3.38 25.63
C TYR A 367 -9.86 -3.04 26.73
N ALA A 368 -9.57 -3.41 28.00
CA ALA A 368 -10.38 -2.97 29.13
C ALA A 368 -10.34 -1.44 29.34
N PHE A 369 -9.37 -0.76 28.74
CA PHE A 369 -9.19 0.69 28.88
C PHE A 369 -10.22 1.52 28.08
N ASP A 370 -10.83 0.96 27.07
CA ASP A 370 -11.88 1.62 26.28
C ASP A 370 -13.28 1.15 26.73
N ASN A 371 -13.41 0.68 27.97
CA ASN A 371 -14.69 0.23 28.49
C ASN A 371 -15.59 1.44 28.75
N PRO A 372 -16.69 1.62 27.99
CA PRO A 372 -17.63 2.72 28.17
C PRO A 372 -18.27 2.78 29.56
N GLU A 373 -18.27 1.68 30.32
CA GLU A 373 -18.80 1.60 31.67
C GLU A 373 -18.02 2.47 32.67
N ASN A 374 -16.76 2.79 32.39
CA ASN A 374 -15.89 3.61 33.22
C ASN A 374 -15.90 5.10 32.86
N MET A 375 -16.59 5.48 31.77
CA MET A 375 -16.67 6.86 31.31
C MET A 375 -18.05 7.46 31.63
N LYS A 376 -18.07 8.68 32.19
CA LYS A 376 -19.31 9.41 32.40
C LYS A 376 -19.90 9.84 31.06
N LYS A 377 -20.97 9.19 30.61
CA LYS A 377 -21.70 9.51 29.40
C LYS A 377 -22.46 10.83 29.52
N ARG A 378 -22.30 11.70 28.49
CA ARG A 378 -22.94 13.01 28.42
C ARG A 378 -23.68 13.21 27.08
N PRO A 379 -24.77 12.45 26.84
CA PRO A 379 -25.43 12.41 25.53
C PRO A 379 -25.99 13.79 25.11
N TRP A 380 -26.56 14.55 26.03
CA TRP A 380 -27.11 15.86 25.73
C TRP A 380 -26.01 16.90 25.38
N LYS A 381 -24.84 16.79 26.00
CA LYS A 381 -23.69 17.63 25.64
C LYS A 381 -23.21 17.28 24.24
N ALA A 382 -23.11 16.01 23.90
CA ALA A 382 -22.76 15.53 22.56
C ALA A 382 -23.75 16.06 21.50
N ALA A 383 -25.05 16.01 21.79
CA ALA A 383 -26.08 16.57 20.90
C ALA A 383 -25.94 18.08 20.71
N ALA A 384 -25.72 18.82 21.81
CA ALA A 384 -25.50 20.26 21.74
C ALA A 384 -24.22 20.62 20.95
N GLU A 385 -23.16 19.81 21.04
CA GLU A 385 -21.93 19.98 20.25
C GLU A 385 -22.17 19.69 18.77
N ALA A 386 -22.90 18.63 18.41
CA ALA A 386 -23.23 18.34 17.02
C ALA A 386 -24.05 19.47 16.38
N VAL A 387 -25.05 20.01 17.10
CA VAL A 387 -25.79 21.20 16.67
C VAL A 387 -24.88 22.42 16.59
N GLY A 388 -23.99 22.60 17.57
CA GLY A 388 -23.05 23.72 17.61
C GLY A 388 -22.05 23.70 16.46
N ILE A 389 -21.60 22.51 16.03
CA ILE A 389 -20.74 22.35 14.84
C ILE A 389 -21.47 22.89 13.60
N ASN A 390 -22.72 22.46 13.38
CA ASN A 390 -23.53 22.94 12.26
C ASN A 390 -23.71 24.46 12.26
N VAL A 391 -24.05 25.04 13.41
CA VAL A 391 -24.20 26.49 13.54
C VAL A 391 -22.88 27.19 13.27
N LEU A 392 -21.76 26.70 13.79
CA LEU A 392 -20.44 27.32 13.60
C LEU A 392 -20.00 27.27 12.14
N VAL A 393 -20.17 26.13 11.48
CA VAL A 393 -19.82 25.96 10.06
C VAL A 393 -20.72 26.86 9.20
N ASN A 394 -22.03 26.83 9.38
CA ASN A 394 -22.94 27.73 8.65
C ASN A 394 -22.62 29.21 8.88
N CYS A 395 -22.31 29.61 10.11
CA CYS A 395 -21.89 30.98 10.38
C CYS A 395 -20.57 31.35 9.68
N PHE A 396 -19.62 30.43 9.64
CA PHE A 396 -18.35 30.61 8.94
C PHE A 396 -18.58 30.79 7.43
N ASP A 397 -19.35 29.89 6.83
CA ASP A 397 -19.67 29.92 5.39
C ASP A 397 -20.45 31.21 5.04
N ARG A 398 -21.43 31.57 5.88
CA ARG A 398 -22.26 32.74 5.66
C ARG A 398 -21.54 34.08 5.84
N PHE A 399 -20.69 34.20 6.87
CA PHE A 399 -20.14 35.52 7.28
C PHE A 399 -18.67 35.68 6.94
N VAL A 400 -17.91 34.60 6.76
CA VAL A 400 -16.47 34.63 6.43
C VAL A 400 -16.26 34.32 4.96
N LEU A 401 -16.83 33.22 4.45
CA LEU A 401 -16.74 32.87 3.04
C LEU A 401 -17.77 33.57 2.17
N CYS A 402 -18.85 34.11 2.79
CA CYS A 402 -19.95 34.81 2.12
C CYS A 402 -20.73 33.94 1.11
N GLU A 403 -20.79 32.64 1.35
CA GLU A 403 -21.46 31.67 0.49
C GLU A 403 -22.99 31.85 0.51
N ASP A 404 -23.61 31.76 -0.65
CA ASP A 404 -25.04 31.97 -0.80
C ASP A 404 -25.87 30.81 -0.23
N PHE A 405 -25.35 29.55 -0.34
CA PHE A 405 -26.04 28.37 0.20
C PHE A 405 -26.27 28.46 1.72
N ALA A 406 -25.42 29.16 2.45
CA ALA A 406 -25.48 29.28 3.90
C ALA A 406 -26.52 30.31 4.39
N LYS A 407 -27.24 31.04 3.48
CA LYS A 407 -28.24 32.05 3.82
C LYS A 407 -29.61 31.47 4.17
N VAL A 408 -29.64 30.52 5.07
CA VAL A 408 -30.82 29.76 5.48
C VAL A 408 -31.87 30.64 6.15
N ASN A 409 -33.16 30.34 5.88
CA ASN A 409 -34.33 30.93 6.50
C ASN A 409 -35.45 29.87 6.65
N LEU A 410 -36.51 30.20 7.37
CA LEU A 410 -37.63 29.26 7.60
C LEU A 410 -38.33 28.81 6.30
N SER A 411 -38.30 29.63 5.26
CA SER A 411 -38.89 29.27 3.96
C SER A 411 -38.02 28.24 3.24
N SER A 412 -36.67 28.39 3.26
CA SER A 412 -35.75 27.41 2.66
C SER A 412 -35.83 26.05 3.37
N ILE A 413 -35.85 26.05 4.71
CA ILE A 413 -36.03 24.82 5.48
C ILE A 413 -37.34 24.11 5.11
N LYS A 414 -38.45 24.83 5.00
CA LYS A 414 -39.75 24.27 4.60
C LYS A 414 -39.69 23.68 3.17
N GLU A 415 -38.96 24.32 2.28
CA GLU A 415 -38.79 23.86 0.89
C GLU A 415 -37.94 22.62 0.84
N ASN A 416 -36.85 22.52 1.60
CA ASN A 416 -36.02 21.32 1.71
C ASN A 416 -36.83 20.08 2.16
N PHE A 417 -37.71 20.26 3.13
CA PHE A 417 -38.63 19.17 3.55
C PHE A 417 -39.65 18.78 2.47
N LYS A 418 -40.04 19.69 1.55
CA LYS A 418 -40.96 19.36 0.47
C LYS A 418 -40.27 18.72 -0.74
N THR A 419 -39.08 19.20 -1.08
CA THR A 419 -38.29 18.74 -2.23
C THR A 419 -37.83 17.31 -2.01
N GLY A 420 -37.48 16.96 -0.78
CA GLY A 420 -36.91 15.67 -0.45
C GLY A 420 -35.47 15.52 -0.99
N PHE A 421 -34.89 14.32 -0.85
CA PHE A 421 -33.50 14.08 -1.17
C PHE A 421 -33.25 13.95 -2.67
N VAL A 422 -32.19 14.61 -3.15
CA VAL A 422 -31.66 14.59 -4.52
C VAL A 422 -30.23 14.11 -4.57
N TRP A 423 -29.68 13.93 -5.74
CA TRP A 423 -28.22 13.75 -5.94
C TRP A 423 -27.60 15.14 -6.16
N ASP A 424 -26.68 15.49 -5.29
CA ASP A 424 -25.95 16.75 -5.34
C ASP A 424 -24.89 16.79 -6.45
N ASN A 425 -24.51 18.02 -6.84
CA ASN A 425 -23.55 18.27 -7.92
C ASN A 425 -22.27 18.99 -7.45
N ASP A 426 -21.93 18.96 -6.17
CA ASP A 426 -20.74 19.61 -5.65
C ASP A 426 -19.44 18.93 -6.11
N GLN A 427 -18.28 19.51 -5.81
CA GLN A 427 -16.97 19.04 -6.23
C GLN A 427 -16.62 17.67 -5.65
N PHE A 428 -15.76 16.92 -6.35
CA PHE A 428 -15.29 15.59 -5.91
C PHE A 428 -14.70 15.57 -4.50
N SER A 429 -13.86 16.55 -4.18
CA SER A 429 -13.24 16.68 -2.86
C SER A 429 -14.23 17.05 -1.76
N THR A 430 -15.24 17.85 -2.07
CA THR A 430 -16.31 18.23 -1.14
C THR A 430 -17.15 17.02 -0.79
N ASN A 431 -17.76 16.38 -1.78
CA ASN A 431 -18.69 15.26 -1.59
C ASN A 431 -18.04 14.00 -1.01
N LEU A 432 -16.80 13.72 -1.38
CA LEU A 432 -16.18 12.44 -1.07
C LEU A 432 -15.03 12.51 -0.05
N PHE A 433 -14.73 13.72 0.45
CA PHE A 433 -13.75 13.91 1.52
C PHE A 433 -14.20 14.92 2.58
N ALA A 434 -14.64 16.13 2.18
CA ALA A 434 -15.02 17.17 3.15
C ALA A 434 -16.28 16.79 3.94
N HIS A 435 -17.32 16.27 3.27
CA HIS A 435 -18.51 15.73 3.95
C HIS A 435 -18.21 14.58 4.90
N PRO A 436 -17.43 13.54 4.53
CA PRO A 436 -16.95 12.54 5.49
C PRO A 436 -16.16 13.12 6.67
N TYR A 437 -15.30 14.11 6.43
CA TYR A 437 -14.58 14.78 7.52
C TYR A 437 -15.53 15.51 8.46
N HIS A 438 -16.52 16.23 7.93
CA HIS A 438 -17.56 16.90 8.70
C HIS A 438 -18.35 15.90 9.57
N GLY A 439 -18.73 14.77 8.99
CA GLY A 439 -19.37 13.66 9.73
C GLY A 439 -18.51 13.13 10.87
N GLY A 440 -17.19 13.09 10.66
CA GLY A 440 -16.20 12.73 11.68
C GLY A 440 -16.24 13.68 12.89
N LEU A 441 -16.52 14.98 12.69
CA LEU A 441 -16.68 15.95 13.79
C LEU A 441 -17.90 15.63 14.66
N TYR A 442 -19.05 15.30 14.06
CA TYR A 442 -20.27 14.91 14.79
C TYR A 442 -20.06 13.63 15.58
N PHE A 443 -19.44 12.61 14.94
CA PHE A 443 -19.10 11.37 15.60
C PHE A 443 -18.16 11.61 16.79
N ASN A 444 -17.16 12.47 16.63
CA ASN A 444 -16.21 12.85 17.67
C ASN A 444 -16.82 13.67 18.80
N ALA A 445 -17.90 14.44 18.55
CA ALA A 445 -18.66 15.08 19.60
C ALA A 445 -19.23 14.03 20.58
N ALA A 446 -19.79 12.95 20.05
CA ALA A 446 -20.31 11.87 20.85
C ALA A 446 -19.19 11.06 21.56
N ARG A 447 -18.15 10.66 20.82
CA ARG A 447 -17.02 9.91 21.39
C ARG A 447 -16.30 10.67 22.52
N SER A 448 -16.10 11.96 22.33
CA SER A 448 -15.43 12.84 23.32
C SER A 448 -16.28 13.04 24.59
N ASN A 449 -17.57 12.78 24.52
CA ASN A 449 -18.49 12.83 25.65
C ASN A 449 -18.80 11.45 26.26
N GLY A 450 -17.95 10.44 26.01
CA GLY A 450 -17.97 9.14 26.67
C GLY A 450 -18.94 8.14 26.09
N LEU A 451 -19.47 8.37 24.88
CA LEU A 451 -20.33 7.40 24.22
C LEU A 451 -19.47 6.34 23.50
N SER A 452 -19.98 5.12 23.43
CA SER A 452 -19.35 4.02 22.69
C SER A 452 -19.41 4.26 21.18
N PHE A 453 -18.69 3.42 20.41
CA PHE A 453 -18.71 3.49 18.95
C PHE A 453 -20.14 3.47 18.39
N TRP A 454 -20.95 2.47 18.76
CA TRP A 454 -22.31 2.33 18.25
C TRP A 454 -23.27 3.40 18.76
N GLU A 455 -23.07 3.89 19.98
CA GLU A 455 -23.83 5.02 20.51
C GLU A 455 -23.50 6.35 19.84
N SER A 456 -22.30 6.46 19.24
CA SER A 456 -21.85 7.68 18.54
C SER A 456 -22.32 7.74 17.09
N ALA A 457 -22.57 6.60 16.44
CA ALA A 457 -22.99 6.55 15.05
C ALA A 457 -24.29 7.37 14.76
N PRO A 458 -25.34 7.35 15.60
CA PRO A 458 -26.53 8.18 15.40
C PRO A 458 -26.26 9.69 15.38
N TYR A 459 -25.17 10.16 16.01
CA TYR A 459 -24.82 11.59 16.01
C TYR A 459 -24.23 12.03 14.66
N ALA A 460 -23.49 11.16 13.99
CA ALA A 460 -23.03 11.41 12.62
C ALA A 460 -24.24 11.53 11.68
N LEU A 461 -25.18 10.58 11.76
CA LEU A 461 -26.41 10.63 10.96
C LEU A 461 -27.27 11.87 11.30
N GLY A 462 -27.50 12.15 12.59
CA GLY A 462 -28.32 13.27 13.01
C GLY A 462 -27.72 14.63 12.67
N GLY A 463 -26.41 14.78 12.81
CA GLY A 463 -25.68 15.99 12.41
C GLY A 463 -25.73 16.23 10.92
N SER A 464 -25.52 15.19 10.11
CA SER A 464 -25.65 15.23 8.65
C SER A 464 -27.08 15.58 8.24
N LEU A 465 -28.08 14.88 8.77
CA LEU A 465 -29.48 15.15 8.46
C LEU A 465 -29.89 16.58 8.83
N MET A 466 -29.39 17.12 9.93
CA MET A 466 -29.64 18.51 10.32
C MET A 466 -29.00 19.49 9.33
N TRP A 467 -27.79 19.21 8.84
CA TRP A 467 -27.12 20.04 7.85
C TRP A 467 -27.95 20.12 6.58
N GLU A 468 -28.26 18.99 5.98
CA GLU A 468 -29.04 18.87 4.74
C GLU A 468 -30.40 19.55 4.80
N LEU A 469 -31.12 19.43 5.91
CA LEU A 469 -32.46 19.93 6.00
C LEU A 469 -32.55 21.38 6.50
N ALA A 470 -31.58 21.86 7.29
CA ALA A 470 -31.72 23.10 8.04
C ALA A 470 -30.52 24.04 8.03
N CYS A 471 -29.40 23.67 7.44
CA CYS A 471 -28.18 24.48 7.45
C CYS A 471 -27.75 24.96 6.07
N GLU A 472 -28.46 24.59 5.02
CA GLU A 472 -28.25 25.04 3.64
C GLU A 472 -29.59 25.33 2.95
N ILE A 473 -29.59 26.21 1.92
CA ILE A 473 -30.78 26.51 1.11
C ILE A 473 -30.98 25.54 -0.03
N GLU A 474 -30.00 24.76 -0.36
CA GLU A 474 -30.02 23.78 -1.45
C GLU A 474 -30.86 22.56 -1.09
N PRO A 475 -31.39 21.83 -2.09
CA PRO A 475 -32.11 20.60 -1.83
C PRO A 475 -31.28 19.58 -1.08
N PRO A 476 -31.82 18.88 -0.07
CA PRO A 476 -31.04 17.93 0.72
C PRO A 476 -30.48 16.79 -0.14
N ALA A 477 -29.21 16.47 0.04
CA ALA A 477 -28.48 15.52 -0.78
C ALA A 477 -28.35 14.13 -0.13
N ILE A 478 -28.74 13.08 -0.89
CA ILE A 478 -28.62 11.71 -0.39
C ILE A 478 -27.16 11.21 -0.34
N ASN A 479 -26.33 11.66 -1.29
CA ASN A 479 -24.89 11.36 -1.29
C ASN A 479 -24.20 11.92 -0.07
N ASP A 480 -24.56 13.15 0.33
CA ASP A 480 -23.93 13.84 1.45
C ASP A 480 -24.37 13.22 2.77
N LEU A 481 -25.65 12.89 2.88
CA LEU A 481 -26.14 12.11 4.03
C LEU A 481 -25.38 10.78 4.18
N MET A 482 -25.12 10.05 3.09
CA MET A 482 -24.41 8.77 3.11
C MET A 482 -22.92 8.95 3.37
N ALA A 483 -22.26 9.86 2.66
CA ALA A 483 -20.83 10.13 2.78
C ALA A 483 -20.47 10.66 4.18
N THR A 484 -21.22 11.66 4.64
CA THR A 484 -21.07 12.29 5.96
C THR A 484 -21.28 11.29 7.07
N THR A 485 -22.30 10.43 6.96
CA THR A 485 -22.58 9.44 8.01
C THR A 485 -21.55 8.31 8.01
N ILE A 486 -21.45 7.54 6.94
CA ILE A 486 -20.66 6.29 6.91
C ILE A 486 -19.16 6.61 6.86
N GLY A 487 -18.73 7.50 5.95
CA GLY A 487 -17.36 7.96 5.88
C GLY A 487 -16.93 8.70 7.14
N GLY A 488 -17.86 9.51 7.71
CA GLY A 488 -17.62 10.24 8.94
C GLY A 488 -17.41 9.34 10.16
N ILE A 489 -18.12 8.23 10.29
CA ILE A 489 -17.87 7.23 11.34
C ILE A 489 -16.45 6.68 11.22
N CYS A 490 -16.00 6.37 10.00
CA CYS A 490 -14.66 5.84 9.75
C CYS A 490 -13.57 6.86 10.15
N ILE A 491 -13.63 8.07 9.60
CA ILE A 491 -12.67 9.14 9.89
C ILE A 491 -12.73 9.53 11.37
N GLY A 492 -13.93 9.65 11.92
CA GLY A 492 -14.15 10.04 13.30
C GLY A 492 -13.53 9.06 14.30
N GLU A 493 -13.75 7.76 14.15
CA GLU A 493 -13.18 6.77 15.07
C GLU A 493 -11.65 6.71 14.96
N VAL A 494 -11.10 6.76 13.73
CA VAL A 494 -9.64 6.81 13.53
C VAL A 494 -9.05 8.03 14.21
N THR A 495 -9.58 9.22 13.97
CA THR A 495 -9.07 10.46 14.56
C THR A 495 -9.25 10.50 16.08
N HIS A 496 -10.35 9.96 16.61
CA HIS A 496 -10.56 9.80 18.04
C HIS A 496 -9.46 8.93 18.67
N ARG A 497 -9.18 7.75 18.12
CA ARG A 497 -8.18 6.82 18.65
C ARG A 497 -6.75 7.34 18.50
N VAL A 498 -6.43 7.96 17.38
CA VAL A 498 -5.13 8.62 17.18
C VAL A 498 -4.92 9.73 18.22
N SER A 499 -5.95 10.52 18.50
CA SER A 499 -5.86 11.56 19.53
C SER A 499 -5.62 10.98 20.94
N ASN A 500 -6.11 9.75 21.24
CA ASN A 500 -5.79 9.06 22.50
C ASN A 500 -4.29 8.75 22.66
N LEU A 501 -3.58 8.47 21.54
CA LEU A 501 -2.14 8.23 21.55
C LEU A 501 -1.34 9.52 21.72
N ILE A 502 -1.89 10.63 21.24
CA ILE A 502 -1.21 11.94 21.27
C ILE A 502 -1.30 12.60 22.64
N TYR A 503 -2.48 12.63 23.26
CA TYR A 503 -2.68 13.27 24.56
C TYR A 503 -1.98 12.49 25.68
N ASP A 504 -1.31 13.22 26.58
CA ASP A 504 -0.72 12.67 27.79
C ASP A 504 -0.82 13.67 28.92
N ASP A 505 -1.73 13.43 29.86
CA ASP A 505 -2.02 14.32 31.00
C ASP A 505 -0.92 14.34 32.07
N ARG A 506 0.10 13.49 31.95
CA ARG A 506 1.29 13.44 32.82
C ARG A 506 2.32 14.51 32.44
N GLU A 507 2.34 14.93 31.19
CA GLU A 507 3.31 15.88 30.64
C GLU A 507 3.03 17.32 31.09
N ARG A 508 4.10 18.17 31.05
CA ARG A 508 4.06 19.59 31.45
C ARG A 508 4.81 20.48 30.46
N GLY A 509 4.56 21.78 30.51
CA GLY A 509 5.28 22.75 29.71
C GLY A 509 5.14 22.57 28.22
N MET A 510 6.20 22.81 27.45
CA MET A 510 6.19 22.79 25.97
C MET A 510 5.79 21.42 25.40
N ARG A 511 6.20 20.30 26.02
CA ARG A 511 5.80 18.97 25.57
C ARG A 511 4.28 18.78 25.64
N ARG A 512 3.68 19.24 26.75
CA ARG A 512 2.22 19.21 26.89
C ARG A 512 1.55 20.06 25.81
N PHE A 513 2.02 21.28 25.61
CA PHE A 513 1.49 22.18 24.60
C PHE A 513 1.53 21.56 23.20
N LEU A 514 2.68 20.99 22.81
CA LEU A 514 2.82 20.36 21.49
C LEU A 514 1.89 19.14 21.32
N ARG A 515 1.69 18.34 22.37
CA ARG A 515 0.75 17.22 22.35
C ARG A 515 -0.71 17.70 22.25
N GLU A 516 -1.10 18.72 23.01
CA GLU A 516 -2.45 19.30 22.92
C GLU A 516 -2.68 19.92 21.55
N PHE A 517 -1.70 20.62 20.98
CA PHE A 517 -1.77 21.21 19.65
C PHE A 517 -1.88 20.13 18.57
N ALA A 518 -1.04 19.09 18.61
CA ALA A 518 -1.10 17.98 17.67
C ALA A 518 -2.44 17.22 17.78
N GLY A 519 -2.93 16.99 19.00
CA GLY A 519 -4.24 16.40 19.24
C GLY A 519 -5.41 17.26 18.72
N ALA A 520 -5.27 18.59 18.78
CA ALA A 520 -6.26 19.51 18.22
C ALA A 520 -6.31 19.46 16.69
N LEU A 521 -5.18 19.31 16.02
CA LEU A 521 -5.13 19.12 14.56
C LEU A 521 -5.80 17.82 14.12
N VAL A 522 -5.63 16.75 14.89
CA VAL A 522 -6.19 15.44 14.58
C VAL A 522 -7.68 15.34 14.94
N CYS A 523 -8.07 15.82 16.10
CA CYS A 523 -9.43 15.70 16.63
C CYS A 523 -9.88 17.02 17.31
N PRO A 524 -10.29 18.04 16.52
CA PRO A 524 -10.59 19.39 17.02
C PRO A 524 -11.67 19.42 18.11
N ILE A 525 -12.73 18.65 17.94
CA ILE A 525 -13.87 18.61 18.89
C ILE A 525 -13.43 18.03 20.23
N ARG A 526 -12.57 17.05 20.23
CA ARG A 526 -12.00 16.54 21.47
C ARG A 526 -11.10 17.56 22.16
N ALA A 527 -10.26 18.27 21.39
CA ALA A 527 -9.45 19.36 21.93
C ALA A 527 -10.32 20.45 22.57
N PHE A 528 -11.41 20.84 21.89
CA PHE A 528 -12.39 21.78 22.43
C PHE A 528 -12.97 21.28 23.77
N ASN A 529 -13.37 20.02 23.84
CA ASN A 529 -13.85 19.41 25.07
C ASN A 529 -12.81 19.41 26.19
N ARG A 530 -11.54 19.14 25.86
CA ARG A 530 -10.43 19.16 26.81
C ARG A 530 -10.14 20.56 27.35
N ILE A 531 -10.25 21.58 26.48
CA ILE A 531 -10.14 23.00 26.88
C ILE A 531 -11.27 23.35 27.85
N LEU A 532 -12.52 23.06 27.49
CA LEU A 532 -13.68 23.39 28.34
C LEU A 532 -13.69 22.65 29.68
N SER A 533 -13.22 21.42 29.74
CA SER A 533 -13.14 20.65 30.98
C SER A 533 -11.91 21.00 31.83
N GLY A 534 -10.95 21.75 31.28
CA GLY A 534 -9.68 22.04 31.91
C GLY A 534 -8.67 20.88 31.83
N ASP A 535 -8.99 19.80 31.11
CA ASP A 535 -8.10 18.65 30.96
C ASP A 535 -6.88 18.98 30.10
N ALA A 536 -6.95 19.99 29.24
CA ALA A 536 -5.82 20.47 28.44
C ALA A 536 -4.60 20.93 29.27
N TRP A 537 -4.79 21.40 30.50
CA TRP A 537 -3.71 21.88 31.40
C TRP A 537 -3.65 21.19 32.76
N ARG A 538 -4.65 20.35 33.12
CA ARG A 538 -4.66 19.63 34.39
C ARG A 538 -3.73 18.43 34.32
N VAL A 539 -2.77 18.34 35.25
CA VAL A 539 -1.87 17.20 35.36
C VAL A 539 -2.53 16.12 36.19
N ARG A 540 -2.64 14.91 35.63
CA ARG A 540 -3.27 13.74 36.26
C ARG A 540 -2.37 12.51 36.12
N HIS A 541 -1.91 11.94 37.22
CA HIS A 541 -1.14 10.70 37.24
C HIS A 541 -2.02 9.47 37.43
N ASP A 542 -3.10 9.57 38.20
CA ASP A 542 -3.96 8.45 38.57
C ASP A 542 -4.84 7.96 37.42
N TYR A 543 -5.14 8.83 36.45
CA TYR A 543 -5.91 8.49 35.25
C TYR A 543 -5.26 7.34 34.45
N TYR A 544 -3.92 7.33 34.33
CA TYR A 544 -3.16 6.35 33.54
C TYR A 544 -2.98 5.00 34.20
N LYS A 545 -3.32 4.85 35.45
CA LYS A 545 -3.38 3.53 36.11
C LYS A 545 -4.38 2.60 35.40
N TYR A 546 -5.41 3.17 34.79
CA TYR A 546 -6.50 2.45 34.11
C TYR A 546 -6.63 2.77 32.61
N HIS A 547 -5.91 3.76 32.06
CA HIS A 547 -6.08 4.25 30.71
C HIS A 547 -4.71 4.46 30.04
N ASP A 548 -3.83 3.47 30.08
CA ASP A 548 -2.49 3.59 29.48
C ASP A 548 -2.50 3.10 28.03
N TYR A 549 -2.81 3.99 27.10
CA TYR A 549 -2.82 3.73 25.67
C TYR A 549 -1.42 3.41 25.09
N SER A 550 -0.35 3.64 25.85
CA SER A 550 1.03 3.28 25.43
C SER A 550 1.26 1.77 25.31
N ARG A 551 0.36 0.96 25.87
CA ARG A 551 0.40 -0.51 25.78
C ARG A 551 -0.19 -1.06 24.49
N ILE A 552 -0.94 -0.26 23.74
CA ILE A 552 -1.52 -0.69 22.45
C ILE A 552 -0.40 -0.77 21.42
N PRO A 553 -0.25 -1.89 20.69
CA PRO A 553 0.74 -1.98 19.64
C PRO A 553 0.40 -0.98 18.54
N VAL A 554 1.32 -0.05 18.29
CA VAL A 554 1.18 1.00 17.27
C VAL A 554 2.46 1.07 16.46
N ASP A 555 2.32 1.02 15.14
CA ASP A 555 3.38 1.35 14.20
C ASP A 555 3.02 2.65 13.48
N PHE A 556 3.81 3.69 13.69
CA PHE A 556 3.64 4.96 13.00
C PHE A 556 4.91 5.28 12.20
N THR A 557 4.74 5.54 10.91
CA THR A 557 5.85 5.86 10.00
C THR A 557 5.53 7.12 9.21
N VAL A 558 6.50 8.02 9.15
CA VAL A 558 6.47 9.21 8.32
C VAL A 558 7.52 9.07 7.24
N SER A 559 7.11 9.20 5.97
CA SER A 559 8.00 9.16 4.81
C SER A 559 7.98 10.50 4.10
N VAL A 560 9.15 10.98 3.69
CA VAL A 560 9.32 12.21 2.92
C VAL A 560 10.22 11.93 1.74
N GLY A 561 9.83 12.37 0.56
CA GLY A 561 10.61 12.09 -0.63
C GLY A 561 10.09 12.76 -1.89
N ASP A 562 10.49 12.21 -3.02
CA ASP A 562 10.08 12.62 -4.35
C ASP A 562 9.17 11.58 -4.99
N ARG A 563 8.12 12.06 -5.64
CA ARG A 563 7.12 11.30 -6.39
C ARG A 563 7.25 11.66 -7.86
N TYR A 564 7.50 10.68 -8.69
CA TYR A 564 7.41 10.79 -10.13
C TYR A 564 6.07 10.23 -10.61
N LEU A 565 5.25 11.06 -11.24
CA LEU A 565 3.98 10.67 -11.88
C LEU A 565 4.15 10.72 -13.38
N ALA A 566 4.01 9.57 -14.04
CA ALA A 566 4.16 9.46 -15.49
C ALA A 566 2.91 9.99 -16.22
N ASP A 567 3.14 10.68 -17.34
CA ASP A 567 2.10 11.04 -18.28
C ASP A 567 1.65 9.82 -19.10
N GLU A 568 0.41 9.79 -19.54
CA GLU A 568 -0.17 8.70 -20.32
C GLU A 568 0.72 8.31 -21.51
N GLY A 569 1.08 7.02 -21.61
CA GLY A 569 1.86 6.47 -22.71
C GLY A 569 3.37 6.75 -22.70
N GLY A 570 3.92 7.33 -21.64
CA GLY A 570 5.35 7.66 -21.57
C GLY A 570 6.03 7.39 -20.25
N LEU A 571 6.76 6.26 -20.10
CA LEU A 571 7.50 5.92 -18.88
C LEU A 571 8.48 7.03 -18.41
N PHE A 572 8.96 7.87 -19.31
CA PHE A 572 9.92 8.95 -19.04
C PHE A 572 9.34 10.35 -19.32
N ARG A 573 8.03 10.47 -19.44
CA ARG A 573 7.31 11.73 -19.51
C ARG A 573 6.41 11.80 -18.28
N GLY A 574 6.60 12.83 -17.47
CA GLY A 574 5.86 12.97 -16.24
C GLY A 574 6.39 14.16 -15.45
N GLU A 575 5.91 14.27 -14.23
CA GLU A 575 6.29 15.34 -13.32
C GLU A 575 6.84 14.78 -12.01
N HIS A 576 7.68 15.57 -11.37
CA HIS A 576 8.25 15.31 -10.06
C HIS A 576 7.58 16.19 -9.02
N ASN A 577 7.09 15.57 -7.97
CA ASN A 577 6.37 16.23 -6.89
C ASN A 577 6.92 15.79 -5.53
N PRO A 578 7.34 16.69 -4.65
CA PRO A 578 7.63 16.32 -3.27
C PRO A 578 6.38 15.77 -2.59
N TYR A 579 6.55 14.77 -1.71
CA TYR A 579 5.44 14.19 -0.97
C TYR A 579 5.77 13.95 0.50
N VAL A 580 4.73 13.89 1.31
CA VAL A 580 4.75 13.37 2.68
C VAL A 580 3.72 12.25 2.78
N ASP A 581 4.13 11.09 3.27
CA ASP A 581 3.27 9.93 3.51
C ASP A 581 3.24 9.59 4.99
N LEU A 582 2.05 9.52 5.55
CA LEU A 582 1.80 9.13 6.93
C LEU A 582 1.15 7.75 6.94
N TRP A 583 1.80 6.80 7.57
CA TRP A 583 1.27 5.45 7.70
C TRP A 583 1.16 5.06 9.16
N LEU A 584 -0.01 4.57 9.56
CA LEU A 584 -0.33 4.15 10.90
C LEU A 584 -1.00 2.78 10.90
N ARG A 585 -0.53 1.90 11.79
CA ARG A 585 -1.24 0.68 12.19
C ARG A 585 -1.49 0.74 13.69
N TYR A 586 -2.74 0.56 14.08
CA TYR A 586 -3.20 0.57 15.46
C TYR A 586 -3.75 -0.80 15.83
N GLY A 587 -3.34 -1.35 16.95
CA GLY A 587 -3.82 -2.61 17.48
C GLY A 587 -3.26 -3.84 16.78
N ASP A 588 -3.75 -5.00 17.17
CA ASP A 588 -3.44 -6.29 16.54
C ASP A 588 -4.74 -6.93 16.01
N ALA A 589 -4.76 -7.23 14.71
CA ALA A 589 -5.90 -7.86 14.05
C ALA A 589 -6.25 -9.21 14.67
N PHE A 590 -5.27 -9.91 15.23
CA PHE A 590 -5.38 -11.28 15.75
C PHE A 590 -5.71 -11.38 17.23
N ASN A 591 -5.93 -10.24 17.89
CA ASN A 591 -6.37 -10.29 19.27
C ASN A 591 -7.78 -10.88 19.37
N GLY A 592 -7.89 -12.05 20.00
CA GLY A 592 -9.11 -12.81 20.08
C GLY A 592 -10.03 -12.47 21.27
N GLU A 593 -9.56 -11.64 22.20
CA GLU A 593 -10.35 -11.23 23.34
C GLU A 593 -11.26 -10.07 22.94
N GLU A 594 -12.57 -10.21 23.18
CA GLU A 594 -13.64 -9.21 22.96
C GLU A 594 -13.37 -8.17 21.87
N SER A 595 -13.57 -8.56 20.61
CA SER A 595 -13.39 -7.67 19.43
C SER A 595 -14.35 -6.48 19.53
N LYS A 596 -13.81 -5.29 19.75
CA LYS A 596 -14.53 -4.01 19.68
C LYS A 596 -14.29 -3.35 18.33
N PRO A 597 -15.28 -2.57 17.81
CA PRO A 597 -15.05 -1.82 16.58
C PRO A 597 -13.78 -0.98 16.67
N TYR A 598 -12.95 -1.07 15.63
CA TYR A 598 -11.69 -0.34 15.49
C TYR A 598 -10.61 -0.64 16.55
N ASP A 599 -10.70 -1.77 17.28
CA ASP A 599 -9.58 -2.29 18.09
C ASP A 599 -8.35 -2.62 17.19
N TYR A 600 -8.58 -2.80 15.92
CA TYR A 600 -7.58 -2.83 14.86
C TYR A 600 -7.98 -1.92 13.71
N PHE A 601 -7.08 -1.04 13.30
CA PHE A 601 -7.22 -0.26 12.06
C PHE A 601 -5.87 0.09 11.44
N THR A 602 -5.88 0.42 10.15
CA THR A 602 -4.76 1.03 9.45
C THR A 602 -5.20 2.34 8.80
N ALA A 603 -4.30 3.32 8.79
CA ALA A 603 -4.51 4.60 8.14
C ALA A 603 -3.26 4.97 7.33
N ASN A 604 -3.47 5.40 6.10
CA ASN A 604 -2.44 5.97 5.26
C ASN A 604 -2.95 7.25 4.63
N VAL A 605 -2.18 8.31 4.72
CA VAL A 605 -2.50 9.61 4.11
C VAL A 605 -1.28 10.12 3.37
N THR A 606 -1.45 10.43 2.10
CA THR A 606 -0.38 10.98 1.27
C THR A 606 -0.69 12.42 0.89
N PHE A 607 0.25 13.31 1.21
CA PHE A 607 0.21 14.72 0.85
C PHE A 607 1.14 14.99 -0.32
N GLY A 608 0.62 15.63 -1.37
CA GLY A 608 1.41 16.21 -2.46
C GLY A 608 1.78 17.66 -2.11
N LEU A 609 3.04 18.03 -2.31
CA LEU A 609 3.54 19.37 -2.00
C LEU A 609 3.84 20.19 -3.28
N SER A 610 3.18 19.88 -4.37
CA SER A 610 3.30 20.61 -5.64
C SER A 610 2.06 21.45 -5.92
N GLY A 611 2.21 22.50 -6.72
CA GLY A 611 1.07 23.34 -7.11
C GLY A 611 0.14 22.71 -8.16
N ASN A 612 0.58 21.62 -8.83
CA ASN A 612 -0.17 21.00 -9.93
C ASN A 612 -0.99 19.78 -9.49
N GLN A 613 -0.74 19.25 -8.31
CA GLN A 613 -1.42 18.05 -7.83
C GLN A 613 -2.19 18.38 -6.54
N PRO A 614 -3.26 17.63 -6.23
CA PRO A 614 -4.02 17.84 -5.01
C PRO A 614 -3.15 17.73 -3.76
N LEU A 615 -3.39 18.59 -2.77
CA LEU A 615 -2.69 18.54 -1.48
C LEU A 615 -2.86 17.18 -0.81
N ILE A 616 -4.05 16.61 -0.86
CA ILE A 616 -4.35 15.25 -0.40
C ILE A 616 -4.47 14.36 -1.63
N SER A 617 -3.40 13.63 -1.95
CA SER A 617 -3.37 12.73 -3.11
C SER A 617 -4.07 11.41 -2.85
N SER A 618 -4.01 10.91 -1.62
CA SER A 618 -4.73 9.69 -1.25
C SER A 618 -4.96 9.59 0.26
N VAL A 619 -6.08 8.97 0.62
CA VAL A 619 -6.42 8.56 1.99
C VAL A 619 -6.93 7.13 1.95
N HIS A 620 -6.36 6.27 2.78
CA HIS A 620 -6.77 4.87 2.92
C HIS A 620 -6.97 4.54 4.38
N LEU A 621 -8.20 4.27 4.76
CA LEU A 621 -8.57 3.85 6.10
C LEU A 621 -9.20 2.45 6.02
N LEU A 622 -8.79 1.58 6.92
CA LEU A 622 -9.35 0.26 7.13
C LEU A 622 -9.61 0.08 8.60
N GLY A 623 -10.82 -0.15 9.01
CA GLY A 623 -11.21 -0.43 10.39
C GLY A 623 -11.90 -1.78 10.54
N LYS A 624 -11.49 -2.58 11.54
CA LYS A 624 -12.17 -3.82 11.90
C LYS A 624 -13.41 -3.48 12.72
N LEU A 625 -14.60 -3.79 12.21
CA LEU A 625 -15.87 -3.61 12.93
C LEU A 625 -16.17 -4.79 13.84
N TRP A 626 -15.87 -5.99 13.37
CA TRP A 626 -16.06 -7.23 14.07
C TRP A 626 -15.14 -8.31 13.49
N GLY A 627 -14.74 -9.30 14.29
CA GLY A 627 -13.95 -10.41 13.79
C GLY A 627 -13.85 -11.55 14.78
N VAL A 628 -13.60 -12.74 14.25
CA VAL A 628 -13.34 -13.96 15.01
C VAL A 628 -12.05 -14.61 14.55
N ASN A 629 -11.24 -15.04 15.51
CA ASN A 629 -10.13 -15.93 15.25
C ASN A 629 -10.69 -17.31 15.00
N PHE A 630 -10.60 -17.81 13.78
CA PHE A 630 -11.10 -19.14 13.45
C PHE A 630 -9.98 -20.19 13.37
N TYR A 631 -8.74 -19.75 13.40
CA TYR A 631 -7.57 -20.60 13.43
C TYR A 631 -6.50 -19.93 14.30
N ASP A 632 -6.06 -20.63 15.33
CA ASP A 632 -5.02 -20.18 16.25
C ASP A 632 -4.24 -21.41 16.74
N GLU A 633 -3.29 -21.83 15.95
CA GLU A 633 -2.29 -22.84 16.29
C GLU A 633 -0.91 -22.16 16.32
N GLU A 634 0.02 -22.68 17.12
CA GLU A 634 1.33 -22.11 17.52
C GLU A 634 2.11 -21.38 16.42
N GLU A 635 1.82 -21.61 15.15
CA GLU A 635 2.56 -21.03 14.03
C GLU A 635 1.68 -20.28 13.00
N MET A 636 0.35 -20.38 13.06
CA MET A 636 -0.55 -19.77 12.08
C MET A 636 -1.80 -19.22 12.77
N THR A 637 -2.14 -17.99 12.46
CA THR A 637 -3.33 -17.34 13.02
C THR A 637 -4.16 -16.74 11.87
N ALA A 638 -5.48 -16.95 11.91
CA ALA A 638 -6.39 -16.42 10.90
C ALA A 638 -7.61 -15.78 11.54
N VAL A 639 -7.95 -14.58 11.05
CA VAL A 639 -9.11 -13.81 11.47
C VAL A 639 -10.03 -13.61 10.28
N PHE A 640 -11.29 -13.97 10.44
CA PHE A 640 -12.37 -13.57 9.55
C PHE A 640 -13.21 -12.50 10.24
N GLY A 641 -13.59 -11.44 9.50
CA GLY A 641 -14.35 -10.36 10.10
C GLY A 641 -15.09 -9.49 9.10
N LEU A 642 -15.77 -8.49 9.65
CA LEU A 642 -16.40 -7.41 8.93
C LEU A 642 -15.51 -6.17 9.08
N PHE A 643 -15.16 -5.58 7.96
CA PHE A 643 -14.29 -4.42 7.89
C PHE A 643 -15.00 -3.26 7.20
N GLN A 644 -14.63 -2.06 7.59
CA GLN A 644 -15.05 -0.81 6.94
C GLN A 644 -13.83 -0.20 6.27
N HIS A 645 -14.01 0.24 5.02
CA HIS A 645 -13.00 0.98 4.28
C HIS A 645 -13.47 2.38 3.96
N PHE A 646 -12.51 3.30 3.92
CA PHE A 646 -12.64 4.61 3.31
C PHE A 646 -11.40 4.82 2.46
N ASN A 647 -11.56 4.88 1.14
CA ASN A 647 -10.47 5.11 0.21
C ASN A 647 -10.79 6.32 -0.68
N TYR A 648 -9.80 7.17 -0.82
CA TYR A 648 -9.85 8.37 -1.63
C TYR A 648 -8.55 8.46 -2.41
N TYR A 649 -8.65 8.51 -3.73
CA TYR A 649 -7.56 8.76 -4.66
C TYR A 649 -7.91 9.97 -5.51
N ASP A 650 -7.01 10.94 -5.56
CA ASP A 650 -7.18 12.13 -6.39
C ASP A 650 -5.88 12.50 -7.08
N SER A 651 -5.99 12.87 -8.35
CA SER A 651 -4.89 13.36 -9.16
C SER A 651 -5.39 14.35 -10.20
N GLU A 652 -4.50 15.24 -10.61
CA GLU A 652 -4.71 16.15 -11.72
C GLU A 652 -3.86 15.77 -12.93
N ALA A 653 -4.21 16.33 -14.08
CA ALA A 653 -3.48 16.09 -15.31
C ALA A 653 -2.01 16.57 -15.19
N VAL A 654 -1.05 15.75 -15.63
CA VAL A 654 0.37 16.10 -15.60
C VAL A 654 0.67 17.35 -16.40
N LYS A 655 -0.11 17.58 -17.49
CA LYS A 655 -0.07 18.81 -18.28
C LYS A 655 -1.49 19.29 -18.52
N GLU A 656 -1.79 20.44 -18.01
CA GLU A 656 -3.09 21.08 -18.16
C GLU A 656 -3.47 21.20 -19.66
N GLY A 657 -4.69 20.80 -20.01
CA GLY A 657 -5.27 20.88 -21.34
C GLY A 657 -4.73 19.89 -22.38
N THR A 658 -3.71 19.09 -22.09
CA THR A 658 -3.12 18.13 -23.05
C THR A 658 -3.05 16.69 -22.55
N SER A 659 -2.95 16.48 -21.24
CA SER A 659 -2.90 15.15 -20.62
C SER A 659 -4.25 14.83 -19.98
N ARG A 660 -4.58 13.55 -19.91
CA ARG A 660 -5.74 13.08 -19.15
C ARG A 660 -5.42 13.01 -17.67
N VAL A 661 -6.45 13.18 -16.83
CA VAL A 661 -6.34 12.90 -15.40
C VAL A 661 -6.02 11.42 -15.21
N PRO A 662 -4.92 11.09 -14.52
CA PRO A 662 -4.45 9.71 -14.43
C PRO A 662 -5.42 8.79 -13.71
N TYR A 663 -5.87 9.21 -12.54
CA TYR A 663 -6.82 8.46 -11.71
C TYR A 663 -7.59 9.42 -10.80
N ARG A 664 -8.86 9.11 -10.58
CA ARG A 664 -9.71 9.73 -9.57
C ARG A 664 -10.79 8.74 -9.20
N ILE A 665 -10.78 8.27 -7.96
CA ILE A 665 -11.79 7.35 -7.45
C ILE A 665 -11.91 7.47 -5.94
N SER A 666 -13.12 7.33 -5.42
CA SER A 666 -13.36 7.28 -3.99
C SER A 666 -14.35 6.18 -3.66
N GLU A 667 -14.15 5.61 -2.50
CA GLU A 667 -15.02 4.67 -1.82
C GLU A 667 -15.35 5.29 -0.46
N ALA A 668 -16.26 6.25 -0.46
CA ALA A 668 -16.59 7.08 0.71
C ALA A 668 -17.43 6.32 1.76
N ALA A 669 -18.25 5.37 1.31
CA ALA A 669 -19.09 4.54 2.16
C ALA A 669 -18.99 3.09 1.71
N SER A 670 -18.13 2.31 2.37
CA SER A 670 -17.96 0.89 2.04
C SER A 670 -17.68 0.02 3.25
N PHE A 671 -18.10 -1.23 3.18
CA PHE A 671 -17.79 -2.26 4.15
C PHE A 671 -17.98 -3.65 3.54
N GLY A 672 -17.31 -4.62 4.12
CA GLY A 672 -17.42 -5.99 3.65
C GLY A 672 -16.63 -7.01 4.48
N PRO A 673 -16.78 -8.29 4.15
CA PRO A 673 -16.02 -9.35 4.77
C PRO A 673 -14.53 -9.27 4.41
N GLY A 674 -13.70 -9.64 5.37
CA GLY A 674 -12.26 -9.72 5.19
C GLY A 674 -11.64 -10.91 5.89
N LEU A 675 -10.53 -11.36 5.34
CA LEU A 675 -9.71 -12.43 5.87
C LEU A 675 -8.28 -11.89 6.05
N ILE A 676 -7.77 -11.98 7.27
CA ILE A 676 -6.39 -11.66 7.59
C ILE A 676 -5.75 -12.93 8.15
N TYR A 677 -4.65 -13.37 7.58
CA TYR A 677 -3.93 -14.48 8.13
C TYR A 677 -2.42 -14.27 8.15
N ARG A 678 -1.82 -14.73 9.26
CA ARG A 678 -0.39 -14.70 9.52
C ARG A 678 0.13 -16.10 9.35
N PHE A 679 1.16 -16.23 8.53
CA PHE A 679 1.82 -17.50 8.28
C PHE A 679 2.83 -17.82 9.38
N PRO A 680 3.17 -19.11 9.55
CA PRO A 680 4.26 -19.54 10.41
C PRO A 680 5.57 -18.85 10.06
N LYS A 681 6.40 -18.58 11.05
CA LYS A 681 7.76 -18.06 10.83
C LYS A 681 8.58 -19.10 10.07
N VAL A 682 9.19 -18.70 8.96
CA VAL A 682 10.03 -19.58 8.15
C VAL A 682 11.45 -19.01 8.10
N GLY A 683 12.34 -19.52 8.94
CA GLY A 683 13.74 -19.13 8.99
C GLY A 683 13.93 -17.63 9.30
N ASN A 684 14.59 -16.93 8.37
CA ASN A 684 14.88 -15.49 8.52
C ASN A 684 13.72 -14.56 8.09
N VAL A 685 12.58 -15.09 7.67
CA VAL A 685 11.35 -14.33 7.43
C VAL A 685 10.66 -14.16 8.77
N GLY A 686 10.71 -12.97 9.34
CA GLY A 686 10.19 -12.70 10.67
C GLY A 686 8.68 -12.69 10.73
N ARG A 687 8.04 -12.12 9.70
CA ARG A 687 6.58 -12.00 9.62
C ARG A 687 6.13 -12.10 8.17
N MET A 688 5.14 -12.93 7.95
CA MET A 688 4.41 -12.97 6.68
C MET A 688 2.93 -12.88 6.99
N GLU A 689 2.25 -11.95 6.33
CA GLU A 689 0.83 -11.71 6.56
C GLU A 689 0.15 -11.46 5.21
N GLN A 690 -1.03 -12.02 5.04
CA GLN A 690 -1.86 -11.79 3.87
C GLN A 690 -3.24 -11.32 4.30
N ARG A 691 -3.77 -10.34 3.57
CA ARG A 691 -5.06 -9.71 3.82
C ARG A 691 -5.88 -9.71 2.55
N LEU A 692 -7.14 -10.05 2.66
CA LEU A 692 -8.08 -10.15 1.56
C LEU A 692 -9.40 -9.54 2.00
N PHE A 693 -9.93 -8.61 1.21
CA PHE A 693 -11.18 -7.93 1.50
C PHE A 693 -12.05 -7.90 0.24
N LEU A 694 -13.35 -8.02 0.44
CA LEU A 694 -14.35 -7.85 -0.62
C LEU A 694 -15.44 -6.95 -0.06
N ASP A 695 -15.49 -5.70 -0.52
CA ASP A 695 -16.37 -4.69 0.04
C ASP A 695 -17.50 -4.33 -0.91
N ALA A 696 -18.65 -4.05 -0.35
CA ALA A 696 -19.74 -3.38 -1.03
C ALA A 696 -19.54 -1.86 -0.90
N ILE A 697 -19.46 -1.17 -2.01
CA ILE A 697 -19.42 0.29 -2.08
C ILE A 697 -20.86 0.78 -2.17
N LEU A 698 -21.37 1.39 -1.11
CA LEU A 698 -22.70 2.00 -1.10
C LEU A 698 -22.68 3.34 -1.82
N LEU A 699 -21.63 4.13 -1.56
CA LEU A 699 -21.37 5.38 -2.24
C LEU A 699 -19.89 5.50 -2.57
N GLY A 700 -19.61 5.76 -3.83
CA GLY A 700 -18.29 6.06 -4.35
C GLY A 700 -18.36 7.05 -5.49
N GLY A 701 -17.23 7.58 -5.89
CA GLY A 701 -17.08 8.46 -7.03
C GLY A 701 -15.98 7.99 -7.96
N SER A 702 -16.13 8.27 -9.25
CA SER A 702 -15.13 7.97 -10.27
C SER A 702 -15.03 9.12 -11.26
N LEU A 703 -13.85 9.32 -11.85
CA LEU A 703 -13.63 10.36 -12.87
C LEU A 703 -14.65 10.27 -14.00
N SER A 704 -15.22 11.42 -14.42
CA SER A 704 -15.95 11.57 -15.68
C SER A 704 -15.02 12.15 -16.76
N ASP A 705 -15.02 11.56 -17.95
CA ASP A 705 -14.16 11.99 -19.07
C ASP A 705 -14.87 12.95 -20.04
N TYR A 706 -16.19 13.09 -19.95
CA TYR A 706 -16.99 13.80 -20.96
C TYR A 706 -17.77 15.00 -20.44
N TYR A 707 -18.18 14.93 -19.17
CA TYR A 707 -19.02 15.97 -18.59
C TYR A 707 -18.28 16.75 -17.53
N ASN A 708 -18.37 18.06 -17.65
CA ASN A 708 -18.01 19.01 -16.63
C ASN A 708 -19.21 19.95 -16.45
N VAL A 709 -20.18 19.51 -15.63
CA VAL A 709 -21.38 20.27 -15.32
C VAL A 709 -21.18 20.89 -13.95
N ILE A 710 -21.05 22.22 -13.85
CA ILE A 710 -20.78 22.96 -12.63
C ILE A 710 -19.60 22.35 -11.86
N ASP A 711 -18.39 22.51 -12.30
CA ASP A 711 -17.18 21.97 -11.62
C ASP A 711 -17.20 20.46 -11.33
N ARG A 712 -18.17 19.72 -11.89
CA ARG A 712 -18.35 18.29 -11.68
C ARG A 712 -17.70 17.49 -12.78
N ASP A 713 -16.52 16.99 -12.51
CA ASP A 713 -15.73 16.14 -13.40
C ASP A 713 -15.69 14.67 -12.93
N TYR A 714 -16.71 14.22 -12.18
CA TYR A 714 -16.82 12.87 -11.66
C TYR A 714 -18.25 12.37 -11.68
N ASN A 715 -18.39 11.05 -11.62
CA ASN A 715 -19.65 10.34 -11.53
C ASN A 715 -19.75 9.66 -10.17
N MET A 716 -20.89 9.78 -9.51
CA MET A 716 -21.20 9.03 -8.31
C MET A 716 -21.84 7.69 -8.64
N GLY A 717 -21.76 6.75 -7.73
CA GLY A 717 -22.40 5.46 -7.87
C GLY A 717 -22.18 4.52 -6.72
N SER A 718 -22.63 3.29 -6.91
CA SER A 718 -22.37 2.19 -5.99
C SER A 718 -21.72 1.03 -6.72
N GLY A 719 -21.11 0.10 -5.98
CA GLY A 719 -20.41 -1.00 -6.61
C GLY A 719 -19.74 -1.94 -5.64
N PHE A 720 -18.55 -2.38 -5.97
CA PHE A 720 -17.76 -3.23 -5.10
C PHE A 720 -16.27 -2.97 -5.26
N SER A 721 -15.48 -3.32 -4.25
CA SER A 721 -14.03 -3.39 -4.34
C SER A 721 -13.51 -4.72 -3.84
N ALA A 722 -12.37 -5.14 -4.40
CA ALA A 722 -11.64 -6.31 -3.94
C ALA A 722 -10.19 -5.91 -3.67
N LYS A 723 -9.68 -6.21 -2.48
CA LYS A 723 -8.36 -5.77 -2.06
C LYS A 723 -7.54 -6.94 -1.55
N ALA A 724 -6.30 -7.02 -1.98
CA ALA A 724 -5.35 -8.02 -1.54
C ALA A 724 -4.05 -7.34 -1.11
N GLN A 725 -3.55 -7.69 0.07
CA GLN A 725 -2.27 -7.20 0.57
C GLN A 725 -1.41 -8.38 1.02
N THR A 726 -0.15 -8.40 0.61
CA THR A 726 0.86 -9.34 1.11
C THR A 726 1.98 -8.54 1.77
N VAL A 727 2.32 -8.89 3.00
CA VAL A 727 3.40 -8.29 3.78
C VAL A 727 4.45 -9.35 4.08
N LEU A 728 5.69 -9.07 3.73
CA LEU A 728 6.87 -9.88 4.04
C LEU A 728 7.85 -9.03 4.83
N GLU A 729 8.16 -9.42 6.04
CA GLU A 729 9.10 -8.72 6.90
C GLU A 729 10.36 -9.56 7.13
N PHE A 730 11.49 -8.93 6.88
CA PHE A 730 12.82 -9.48 7.09
C PHE A 730 13.50 -8.62 8.17
N PRO A 731 13.61 -9.08 9.43
CA PRO A 731 13.99 -8.26 10.58
C PRO A 731 15.30 -7.50 10.44
N ARG A 732 16.23 -7.99 9.59
CA ARG A 732 17.56 -7.37 9.38
C ARG A 732 17.70 -6.61 8.07
N PHE A 733 16.73 -6.75 7.18
CA PHE A 733 16.82 -6.17 5.84
C PHE A 733 15.77 -5.11 5.62
N GLY A 734 14.52 -5.41 5.89
CA GLY A 734 13.42 -4.51 5.58
C GLY A 734 12.08 -5.22 5.49
N LYS A 735 11.13 -4.51 4.91
CA LYS A 735 9.76 -4.95 4.74
C LYS A 735 9.36 -4.78 3.27
N PHE A 736 8.77 -5.81 2.71
CA PHE A 736 8.14 -5.74 1.39
C PHE A 736 6.62 -5.83 1.56
N THR A 737 5.90 -4.95 0.89
CA THR A 737 4.43 -4.96 0.88
C THR A 737 3.97 -4.88 -0.57
N LEU A 738 3.05 -5.75 -0.96
CA LEU A 738 2.36 -5.68 -2.24
C LEU A 738 0.87 -5.48 -1.97
N ASN A 739 0.30 -4.39 -2.50
CA ASN A 739 -1.13 -4.16 -2.55
C ASN A 739 -1.62 -4.38 -3.97
N ALA A 740 -2.80 -4.97 -4.10
CA ALA A 740 -3.53 -5.08 -5.36
C ALA A 740 -5.00 -4.78 -5.06
N ASP A 741 -5.46 -3.61 -5.49
CA ASP A 741 -6.79 -3.11 -5.19
C ASP A 741 -7.56 -2.94 -6.50
N PHE A 742 -8.75 -3.48 -6.55
CA PHE A 742 -9.68 -3.35 -7.66
C PHE A 742 -10.96 -2.69 -7.19
N TYR A 743 -11.37 -1.66 -7.90
CA TYR A 743 -12.61 -0.92 -7.64
C TYR A 743 -13.50 -1.00 -8.88
N SER A 744 -14.80 -1.15 -8.66
CA SER A 744 -15.81 -1.07 -9.72
C SER A 744 -17.00 -0.27 -9.22
N ILE A 745 -17.27 0.87 -9.85
CA ILE A 745 -18.36 1.78 -9.49
C ILE A 745 -19.29 1.91 -10.68
N TYR A 746 -20.58 1.78 -10.41
CA TYR A 746 -21.65 1.85 -11.39
C TYR A 746 -22.54 3.06 -11.12
N THR A 747 -22.69 3.93 -12.10
CA THR A 747 -23.58 5.10 -12.08
C THR A 747 -24.97 4.69 -12.54
N TRP A 748 -25.96 4.76 -11.64
CA TRP A 748 -27.31 4.29 -11.88
C TRP A 748 -28.21 5.34 -12.53
N VAL A 749 -28.14 6.58 -12.04
CA VAL A 749 -28.98 7.70 -12.47
C VAL A 749 -28.12 8.66 -13.29
N GLY A 750 -28.28 8.58 -14.61
CA GLY A 750 -27.52 9.41 -15.54
C GLY A 750 -28.22 10.72 -15.89
N TYR A 751 -27.57 11.50 -16.76
CA TYR A 751 -28.13 12.73 -17.34
C TYR A 751 -29.14 12.49 -18.47
N GLU A 752 -29.40 11.23 -18.84
CA GLU A 752 -30.32 10.90 -19.93
C GLU A 752 -31.76 11.41 -19.69
N GLY A 753 -32.28 12.11 -20.65
CA GLY A 753 -33.62 12.66 -20.56
C GLY A 753 -33.75 13.88 -19.65
N LYS A 754 -32.61 14.39 -19.12
CA LYS A 754 -32.56 15.66 -18.40
C LYS A 754 -32.38 16.82 -19.37
N ASP A 755 -33.05 17.91 -19.12
CA ASP A 755 -32.89 19.16 -19.88
C ASP A 755 -31.71 19.93 -19.27
N LEU A 756 -30.49 19.67 -19.80
CA LEU A 756 -29.26 20.31 -19.29
C LEU A 756 -29.16 21.80 -19.60
N GLU A 757 -29.95 22.31 -20.59
CA GLU A 757 -29.92 23.73 -21.01
C GLU A 757 -30.82 24.60 -20.14
N ASN A 758 -32.01 24.08 -19.73
CA ASN A 758 -33.03 24.87 -19.05
C ASN A 758 -33.26 24.48 -17.58
N THR A 759 -32.65 23.38 -17.11
CA THR A 759 -32.76 22.97 -15.71
C THR A 759 -31.57 23.54 -14.92
N ASP A 760 -31.87 24.16 -13.79
CA ASP A 760 -30.82 24.54 -12.85
C ASP A 760 -29.99 23.30 -12.51
N PRO A 761 -28.66 23.34 -12.68
CA PRO A 761 -27.78 22.24 -12.38
C PRO A 761 -27.95 21.62 -10.99
N LEU A 762 -28.29 22.43 -9.97
CA LEU A 762 -28.60 21.98 -8.61
C LEU A 762 -29.84 21.08 -8.53
N HIS A 763 -30.73 21.16 -9.51
CA HIS A 763 -31.98 20.39 -9.58
C HIS A 763 -31.96 19.25 -10.62
N LEU A 764 -30.79 18.97 -11.22
CA LEU A 764 -30.64 17.89 -12.20
C LEU A 764 -30.91 16.50 -11.61
N ASN A 765 -30.68 16.32 -10.32
CA ASN A 765 -30.88 15.05 -9.63
C ASN A 765 -30.31 13.84 -10.40
N ALA A 766 -29.02 13.88 -10.67
CA ALA A 766 -28.29 12.85 -11.40
C ALA A 766 -26.94 12.55 -10.73
N GLN A 767 -26.52 11.33 -10.84
CA GLN A 767 -25.21 10.88 -10.33
C GLN A 767 -24.05 11.21 -11.26
N GLY A 768 -24.30 11.55 -12.49
CA GLY A 768 -23.31 11.83 -13.55
C GLY A 768 -23.62 11.13 -14.86
N ASP A 769 -22.60 10.88 -15.65
CA ASP A 769 -22.73 10.07 -16.88
C ASP A 769 -22.98 8.60 -16.55
N LYS A 770 -24.00 8.02 -17.15
CA LYS A 770 -24.29 6.60 -16.94
C LYS A 770 -23.17 5.72 -17.45
N SER A 771 -22.44 5.15 -16.52
CA SER A 771 -21.19 4.46 -16.78
C SER A 771 -20.91 3.33 -15.79
N SER A 772 -19.93 2.52 -16.14
CA SER A 772 -19.30 1.55 -15.24
C SER A 772 -17.80 1.82 -15.25
N ALA A 773 -17.30 2.41 -14.18
CA ALA A 773 -15.89 2.73 -14.01
C ALA A 773 -15.20 1.62 -13.23
N ALA A 774 -14.01 1.22 -13.68
CA ALA A 774 -13.13 0.30 -12.99
C ALA A 774 -11.74 0.90 -12.84
N LEU A 775 -11.12 0.70 -11.68
CA LEU A 775 -9.73 1.05 -11.41
C LEU A 775 -9.01 -0.15 -10.78
N LEU A 776 -7.90 -0.55 -11.39
CA LEU A 776 -6.96 -1.49 -10.82
C LEU A 776 -5.72 -0.72 -10.38
N VAL A 777 -5.32 -0.91 -9.13
CA VAL A 777 -4.09 -0.35 -8.55
C VAL A 777 -3.21 -1.49 -8.09
N ILE A 778 -1.98 -1.57 -8.61
CA ILE A 778 -0.97 -2.52 -8.15
C ILE A 778 0.19 -1.72 -7.56
N ASN A 779 0.51 -1.98 -6.31
CA ASN A 779 1.36 -1.13 -5.51
C ASN A 779 2.39 -1.94 -4.71
N PRO A 780 3.57 -2.25 -5.29
CA PRO A 780 4.71 -2.78 -4.55
C PRO A 780 5.44 -1.68 -3.79
N ARG A 781 5.74 -1.93 -2.51
CA ARG A 781 6.54 -1.08 -1.63
C ARG A 781 7.67 -1.88 -1.01
N LEU A 782 8.89 -1.42 -1.16
CA LEU A 782 10.08 -1.96 -0.51
C LEU A 782 10.63 -0.94 0.47
N GLN A 783 10.62 -1.28 1.74
CA GLN A 783 11.20 -0.50 2.82
C GLN A 783 12.49 -1.18 3.27
N VAL A 784 13.64 -0.53 3.08
CA VAL A 784 14.97 -1.05 3.45
C VAL A 784 15.44 -0.39 4.73
N TYR A 785 15.67 -1.18 5.77
CA TYR A 785 16.13 -0.66 7.07
C TYR A 785 17.59 -0.19 6.99
N LEU A 786 17.81 1.09 7.25
CA LEU A 786 19.12 1.72 7.22
C LEU A 786 19.75 1.73 8.63
N ARG A 787 19.04 2.21 9.61
CA ARG A 787 19.48 2.35 11.00
C ARG A 787 18.25 2.40 11.89
N LYS A 788 18.36 1.87 13.09
CA LYS A 788 17.34 1.74 14.14
C LYS A 788 15.86 2.08 13.75
N ASN A 789 15.56 3.33 13.44
CA ASN A 789 14.22 3.84 13.09
C ASN A 789 14.14 4.41 11.67
N TRP A 790 15.27 4.45 10.94
CA TRP A 790 15.33 5.02 9.61
C TRP A 790 15.32 3.93 8.55
N SER A 791 14.55 4.14 7.50
CA SER A 791 14.50 3.28 6.34
C SER A 791 14.44 4.09 5.04
N LEU A 792 14.90 3.48 3.95
CA LEU A 792 14.68 3.95 2.58
C LEU A 792 13.42 3.29 2.06
N ASP A 793 12.47 4.08 1.60
CA ASP A 793 11.26 3.61 0.95
C ASP A 793 11.37 3.74 -0.56
N LEU A 794 11.12 2.64 -1.25
CA LEU A 794 10.94 2.56 -2.69
C LEU A 794 9.52 2.07 -2.96
N PHE A 795 8.78 2.79 -3.75
CA PHE A 795 7.37 2.63 -3.94
C PHE A 795 7.04 2.78 -5.42
N ALA A 796 6.30 1.87 -5.98
CA ALA A 796 5.80 1.98 -7.34
C ALA A 796 4.30 1.74 -7.34
N SER A 797 3.57 2.41 -8.21
CA SER A 797 2.15 2.17 -8.40
C SER A 797 1.86 2.10 -9.89
N TYR A 798 1.07 1.13 -10.27
CA TYR A 798 0.50 1.04 -11.59
C TYR A 798 -1.01 1.21 -11.47
N TYR A 799 -1.55 2.15 -12.20
CA TYR A 799 -2.97 2.46 -12.26
C TYR A 799 -3.51 2.13 -13.64
N MET A 800 -4.53 1.31 -13.71
CA MET A 800 -5.27 1.03 -14.95
C MET A 800 -6.74 1.38 -14.71
N ARG A 801 -7.19 2.44 -15.36
CA ARG A 801 -8.57 2.91 -15.32
C ARG A 801 -9.27 2.51 -16.62
N GLU A 802 -10.47 1.96 -16.53
CA GLU A 802 -11.37 1.70 -17.64
C GLU A 802 -12.77 2.19 -17.28
N THR A 803 -13.30 3.13 -18.05
CA THR A 803 -14.68 3.61 -17.89
C THR A 803 -15.48 3.28 -19.14
N ARG A 804 -16.55 2.53 -18.96
CA ARG A 804 -17.48 2.14 -20.03
C ARG A 804 -18.72 2.99 -19.91
N TYR A 805 -18.90 3.88 -20.87
CA TYR A 805 -20.03 4.79 -20.95
C TYR A 805 -21.17 4.15 -21.74
N LYS A 806 -22.39 4.47 -21.34
CA LYS A 806 -23.57 4.00 -22.09
C LYS A 806 -23.79 4.80 -23.37
N TYR A 807 -23.49 6.08 -23.37
CA TYR A 807 -23.79 7.04 -24.42
C TYR A 807 -22.58 7.73 -25.04
N HIS A 808 -21.40 7.40 -24.60
CA HIS A 808 -20.11 7.92 -25.07
C HIS A 808 -19.16 6.78 -25.36
N ASP A 809 -18.04 7.07 -26.01
CA ASP A 809 -16.97 6.11 -26.24
C ASP A 809 -16.33 5.68 -24.92
N ASN A 810 -15.92 4.43 -24.86
CA ASN A 810 -15.21 3.90 -23.69
C ASN A 810 -13.82 4.53 -23.58
N VAL A 811 -13.41 4.82 -22.36
CA VAL A 811 -12.09 5.40 -22.08
C VAL A 811 -11.26 4.43 -21.25
N ARG A 812 -10.02 4.22 -21.69
CA ARG A 812 -9.00 3.47 -20.93
C ARG A 812 -7.76 4.34 -20.77
N SER A 813 -7.22 4.38 -19.57
CA SER A 813 -6.00 5.10 -19.24
C SER A 813 -5.11 4.23 -18.37
N GLU A 814 -3.81 4.29 -18.62
CA GLU A 814 -2.79 3.57 -17.86
C GLU A 814 -1.71 4.55 -17.41
N THR A 815 -1.39 4.53 -16.14
CA THR A 815 -0.41 5.45 -15.54
C THR A 815 0.49 4.72 -14.56
N PHE A 816 1.70 5.20 -14.48
CA PHE A 816 2.73 4.67 -13.61
C PHE A 816 3.27 5.76 -12.68
N GLU A 817 3.47 5.42 -11.42
CA GLU A 817 4.02 6.30 -10.41
C GLU A 817 5.19 5.62 -9.69
N VAL A 818 6.22 6.37 -9.40
CA VAL A 818 7.34 5.91 -8.55
C VAL A 818 7.57 6.93 -7.46
N ARG A 819 7.73 6.45 -6.23
CA ARG A 819 8.13 7.28 -5.09
C ARG A 819 9.42 6.74 -4.49
N MET A 820 10.30 7.63 -4.12
CA MET A 820 11.50 7.32 -3.36
C MET A 820 11.61 8.30 -2.21
N GLY A 821 11.74 7.79 -1.00
CA GLY A 821 11.78 8.64 0.18
C GLY A 821 12.56 8.04 1.33
N LEU A 822 12.81 8.89 2.31
CA LEU A 822 13.38 8.50 3.59
C LEU A 822 12.24 8.44 4.61
N SER A 823 12.19 7.36 5.37
CA SER A 823 11.13 7.11 6.35
C SER A 823 11.70 7.00 7.76
N TYR A 824 10.94 7.50 8.71
CA TYR A 824 11.20 7.36 10.13
C TYR A 824 10.02 6.68 10.81
N SER A 825 10.29 5.57 11.52
CA SER A 825 9.30 4.83 12.32
C SER A 825 9.48 5.17 13.81
N PHE A 826 8.36 5.50 14.45
CA PHE A 826 8.30 5.90 15.85
C PHE A 826 8.10 4.72 16.79
#